data_439a183eef448ec7c19e9c35aa38a1af
#
_entry.id   439a183eef448ec7c19e9c35aa38a1af
#
_cell.length_a   1.000
_cell.length_b   1.000
_cell.length_c   1.000
_cell.angle_alpha   90.00
_cell.angle_beta   90.00
_cell.angle_gamma   90.00
#
_symmetry.space_group_name_H-M   'P 1'
#
loop_
_entity.id
_entity.type
_entity.pdbx_description
1 polymer ?
#
loop_
_entity_poly.entity_id
_entity_poly.type
_entity_poly.pdbx_seq_one_letter_code
_entity_poly.pdbx_strand_id
1 'polypeptide(L)'
;MQRYLRTLLVALAAWLIALLLLKLPVSGNIFHNADLRLLDSFFGLERMLVFDPNRPVYDDILIVAIDDVSLDRLGPFSSWPTLYFSDAVSLIASGAPLLIVLDVFFPDSTGISLPARQRILQSVPDPGSRQQLQNLFELLDNEDELAQAISAAGNVFLAMFDNPGLPSAGEIPSSLQTWDVRPPYLIEVEKPHPPLAVLSESAYGIGFAQVKPDASGIIHDYPLFIGYQGKNYVNFSFQASLDLLGADSIGVDRDCRIYSSGEMLRRLPLSKDGRFFLKYYSQLPAFRYVSFSDVIQQRIPPEYFEGKIVLVGGTATGLGDLKPTPGHPLTPGVEIHATFMRNLLEEEYIHWLDQRIAYALLIVLVGALVFIVNLSRPLISVLYISLVSLVLLTGFLLLFMLRGTVLEYSVVLLPWGLVCASLIYFHYSTQVQERKKVREAFGHYVADDVIKQIMKDKDALCIGGIKKPVAVLICDIRNFTSLCESSRPNQITNFLNHYFNVVTEIVIARQGMLDKYMGDAVLALFNAPLDLEDYIVQACCAAHQISLSRATILKQAGKDPVYQNFQLGVAVACGEVIVGNMGSDRIFNYTGIGNTMNIASRLEGLNKYYHTSVILDAAAYEAVKDILPCRHLDHVYLKGVNIPQQIYELCPPATSTEFIAAYENALDELIRGNFDSARQAFLDAQKLAPEDIPTRIMLTRLETLDPHTWTG
;
A
#
# COMPACT_ATOMS: atom_id res chain seq x y z
N MET A 1 26.57 9.02 -1.22
CA MET A 1 26.31 9.59 -2.55
C MET A 1 25.61 8.60 -3.50
N GLN A 2 26.16 7.39 -3.75
CA GLN A 2 25.52 6.40 -4.67
C GLN A 2 24.10 5.97 -4.27
N ARG A 3 23.82 5.81 -2.96
CA ARG A 3 22.48 5.44 -2.48
C ARG A 3 21.45 6.54 -2.77
N TYR A 4 21.81 7.82 -2.51
CA TYR A 4 20.95 8.96 -2.81
C TYR A 4 20.63 9.06 -4.32
N LEU A 5 21.63 8.85 -5.17
CA LEU A 5 21.44 8.88 -6.61
C LEU A 5 20.47 7.77 -7.08
N ARG A 6 20.59 6.56 -6.53
CA ARG A 6 19.69 5.45 -6.86
C ARG A 6 18.26 5.69 -6.41
N THR A 7 18.05 6.17 -5.18
CA THR A 7 16.70 6.52 -4.68
C THR A 7 16.07 7.65 -5.48
N LEU A 8 16.85 8.65 -5.86
CA LEU A 8 16.39 9.75 -6.73
C LEU A 8 16.00 9.24 -8.12
N LEU A 9 16.78 8.37 -8.73
CA LEU A 9 16.48 7.78 -10.04
C LEU A 9 15.20 6.93 -10.00
N VAL A 10 15.00 6.14 -8.93
CA VAL A 10 13.77 5.34 -8.74
C VAL A 10 12.55 6.25 -8.58
N ALA A 11 12.65 7.32 -7.78
CA ALA A 11 11.57 8.28 -7.61
C ALA A 11 11.25 9.01 -8.92
N LEU A 12 12.26 9.42 -9.67
CA LEU A 12 12.10 10.10 -10.97
C LEU A 12 11.47 9.18 -12.01
N ALA A 13 11.89 7.92 -12.07
CA ALA A 13 11.31 6.93 -12.98
C ALA A 13 9.83 6.69 -12.66
N ALA A 14 9.48 6.50 -11.38
CA ALA A 14 8.10 6.34 -10.94
C ALA A 14 7.23 7.57 -11.27
N TRP A 15 7.78 8.76 -11.07
CA TRP A 15 7.10 10.02 -11.43
C TRP A 15 6.87 10.14 -12.93
N LEU A 16 7.88 9.84 -13.76
CA LEU A 16 7.75 9.84 -15.23
C LEU A 16 6.70 8.81 -15.71
N ILE A 17 6.68 7.63 -15.12
CA ILE A 17 5.65 6.62 -15.40
C ILE A 17 4.26 7.16 -15.07
N ALA A 18 4.09 7.80 -13.91
CA ALA A 18 2.83 8.41 -13.53
C ALA A 18 2.36 9.47 -14.53
N LEU A 19 3.27 10.37 -14.95
CA LEU A 19 2.97 11.40 -15.96
C LEU A 19 2.60 10.78 -17.32
N LEU A 20 3.25 9.68 -17.70
CA LEU A 20 2.91 8.95 -18.92
C LEU A 20 1.51 8.33 -18.82
N LEU A 21 1.20 7.70 -17.70
CA LEU A 21 -0.12 7.13 -17.43
C LEU A 21 -1.23 8.19 -17.51
N LEU A 22 -1.02 9.37 -16.92
CA LEU A 22 -1.98 10.48 -16.97
C LEU A 22 -2.22 11.02 -18.40
N LYS A 23 -1.29 10.82 -19.32
CA LYS A 23 -1.41 11.28 -20.72
C LYS A 23 -1.98 10.24 -21.68
N LEU A 24 -2.21 9.01 -21.26
CA LEU A 24 -2.80 7.99 -22.11
C LEU A 24 -4.27 8.33 -22.42
N PRO A 25 -4.76 8.18 -23.65
CA PRO A 25 -6.15 8.55 -24.01
C PRO A 25 -7.21 7.80 -23.22
N VAL A 26 -6.98 6.54 -22.91
CA VAL A 26 -7.91 5.70 -22.13
C VAL A 26 -7.94 6.08 -20.65
N SER A 27 -6.83 6.57 -20.13
CA SER A 27 -6.69 6.94 -18.71
C SER A 27 -7.34 8.28 -18.37
N GLY A 28 -7.51 9.18 -19.33
CA GLY A 28 -8.13 10.50 -19.11
C GLY A 28 -9.51 10.41 -18.49
N ASN A 29 -10.37 9.54 -19.02
CA ASN A 29 -11.72 9.33 -18.48
C ASN A 29 -11.70 8.63 -17.12
N ILE A 30 -10.76 7.69 -16.90
CA ILE A 30 -10.65 6.95 -15.61
C ILE A 30 -10.22 7.89 -14.49
N PHE A 31 -9.21 8.70 -14.73
CA PHE A 31 -8.69 9.65 -13.72
C PHE A 31 -9.66 10.79 -13.48
N HIS A 32 -10.31 11.32 -14.53
CA HIS A 32 -11.36 12.32 -14.39
C HIS A 32 -12.52 11.80 -13.52
N ASN A 33 -13.01 10.60 -13.79
CA ASN A 33 -14.04 9.98 -12.95
C ASN A 33 -13.59 9.71 -11.52
N ALA A 34 -12.31 9.39 -11.31
CA ALA A 34 -11.74 9.23 -9.96
C ALA A 34 -11.70 10.58 -9.21
N ASP A 35 -11.34 11.65 -9.89
CA ASP A 35 -11.34 13.01 -9.35
C ASP A 35 -12.76 13.46 -8.95
N LEU A 36 -13.75 13.18 -9.80
CA LEU A 36 -15.17 13.48 -9.50
C LEU A 36 -15.67 12.69 -8.29
N ARG A 37 -15.36 11.41 -8.17
CA ARG A 37 -15.73 10.58 -7.00
C ARG A 37 -15.08 11.08 -5.70
N LEU A 38 -13.84 11.57 -5.79
CA LEU A 38 -13.20 12.17 -4.63
C LEU A 38 -13.87 13.49 -4.25
N LEU A 39 -14.24 14.28 -5.25
CA LEU A 39 -15.03 15.51 -5.05
C LEU A 39 -16.38 15.20 -4.40
N ASP A 40 -17.10 14.17 -4.86
CA ASP A 40 -18.33 13.68 -4.22
C ASP A 40 -18.13 13.32 -2.75
N SER A 41 -17.00 12.65 -2.47
CA SER A 41 -16.64 12.31 -1.09
C SER A 41 -16.41 13.55 -0.24
N PHE A 42 -15.86 14.61 -0.81
CA PHE A 42 -15.64 15.87 -0.10
C PHE A 42 -16.96 16.61 0.16
N PHE A 43 -17.89 16.64 -0.79
CA PHE A 43 -19.23 17.14 -0.54
C PHE A 43 -19.94 16.34 0.56
N GLY A 44 -19.82 15.00 0.53
CA GLY A 44 -20.38 14.13 1.57
C GLY A 44 -19.78 14.40 2.96
N LEU A 45 -18.46 14.58 3.04
CA LEU A 45 -17.76 14.90 4.29
C LEU A 45 -18.09 16.33 4.78
N GLU A 46 -18.13 17.30 3.88
CA GLU A 46 -18.55 18.67 4.22
C GLU A 46 -19.93 18.64 4.86
N ARG A 47 -20.88 17.93 4.26
CA ARG A 47 -22.22 17.75 4.82
C ARG A 47 -22.20 17.14 6.22
N MET A 48 -21.40 16.12 6.46
CA MET A 48 -21.29 15.47 7.78
C MET A 48 -20.65 16.39 8.84
N LEU A 49 -19.68 17.20 8.44
CA LEU A 49 -18.87 18.01 9.37
C LEU A 49 -19.49 19.40 9.63
N VAL A 50 -20.22 19.95 8.64
CA VAL A 50 -20.75 21.32 8.66
C VAL A 50 -22.28 21.33 8.82
N PHE A 51 -22.92 20.16 8.89
CA PHE A 51 -24.37 20.08 9.07
C PHE A 51 -24.80 20.80 10.35
N ASP A 52 -25.53 21.88 10.17
CA ASP A 52 -26.18 22.63 11.25
C ASP A 52 -27.72 22.63 11.02
N PRO A 53 -28.47 21.88 11.82
CA PRO A 53 -29.94 21.82 11.65
C PRO A 53 -30.64 23.17 11.90
N ASN A 54 -29.95 24.13 12.49
CA ASN A 54 -30.47 25.48 12.75
C ASN A 54 -30.01 26.52 11.71
N ARG A 55 -29.22 26.10 10.70
CA ARG A 55 -28.80 27.03 9.64
C ARG A 55 -30.02 27.51 8.88
N PRO A 56 -30.19 28.83 8.72
CA PRO A 56 -31.34 29.37 7.96
C PRO A 56 -31.26 28.89 6.51
N VAL A 57 -32.41 28.47 6.00
CA VAL A 57 -32.61 28.22 4.56
C VAL A 57 -32.48 29.54 3.82
N TYR A 58 -31.93 29.52 2.62
CA TYR A 58 -31.84 30.72 1.80
C TYR A 58 -33.25 31.19 1.40
N ASP A 59 -33.53 32.47 1.60
CA ASP A 59 -34.84 33.06 1.45
C ASP A 59 -34.92 34.11 0.30
N ASP A 60 -33.77 34.41 -0.31
CA ASP A 60 -33.62 35.27 -1.48
C ASP A 60 -34.11 34.59 -2.78
N ILE A 61 -34.02 33.27 -2.82
CA ILE A 61 -34.57 32.44 -3.88
C ILE A 61 -35.62 31.50 -3.28
N LEU A 62 -36.85 31.58 -3.81
CA LEU A 62 -37.99 30.81 -3.36
C LEU A 62 -38.40 29.79 -4.42
N ILE A 63 -38.60 28.54 -4.01
CA ILE A 63 -39.12 27.49 -4.90
C ILE A 63 -40.60 27.26 -4.63
N VAL A 64 -41.44 27.55 -5.63
CA VAL A 64 -42.84 27.16 -5.66
C VAL A 64 -42.92 25.76 -6.26
N ALA A 65 -43.09 24.79 -5.38
CA ALA A 65 -42.96 23.39 -5.69
C ALA A 65 -44.24 22.77 -6.22
N ILE A 66 -44.20 22.18 -7.39
CA ILE A 66 -45.22 21.24 -7.85
C ILE A 66 -44.88 19.89 -7.16
N ASP A 67 -45.31 19.80 -5.92
CA ASP A 67 -45.02 18.73 -4.96
C ASP A 67 -46.12 17.66 -4.91
N ASP A 68 -45.91 16.59 -4.13
CA ASP A 68 -46.91 15.54 -3.96
C ASP A 68 -48.21 16.08 -3.33
N VAL A 69 -48.10 17.11 -2.47
CA VAL A 69 -49.28 17.80 -1.87
C VAL A 69 -50.10 18.50 -2.94
N SER A 70 -49.43 19.15 -3.90
CA SER A 70 -50.09 19.79 -5.02
C SER A 70 -50.80 18.76 -5.91
N LEU A 71 -50.15 17.60 -6.17
CA LEU A 71 -50.76 16.52 -6.96
C LEU A 71 -51.97 15.89 -6.25
N ASP A 72 -51.92 15.71 -4.95
CA ASP A 72 -53.04 15.20 -4.16
C ASP A 72 -54.24 16.14 -4.16
N ARG A 73 -54.02 17.44 -4.10
CA ARG A 73 -55.11 18.44 -4.02
C ARG A 73 -55.69 18.86 -5.36
N LEU A 74 -54.84 18.96 -6.38
CA LEU A 74 -55.21 19.50 -7.70
C LEU A 74 -55.35 18.39 -8.77
N GLY A 75 -55.03 17.13 -8.42
CA GLY A 75 -55.04 16.00 -9.34
C GLY A 75 -53.73 15.83 -10.11
N PRO A 76 -53.67 14.83 -11.01
CA PRO A 76 -52.45 14.51 -11.78
C PRO A 76 -52.02 15.71 -12.62
N PHE A 77 -50.71 16.02 -12.63
CA PHE A 77 -50.11 17.17 -13.33
C PHE A 77 -50.52 17.25 -14.80
N SER A 78 -50.62 16.13 -15.49
CA SER A 78 -51.01 16.04 -16.90
C SER A 78 -52.46 16.50 -17.16
N SER A 79 -53.28 16.69 -16.13
CA SER A 79 -54.66 17.16 -16.22
C SER A 79 -54.83 18.60 -15.77
N TRP A 80 -53.75 19.29 -15.40
CA TRP A 80 -53.86 20.67 -14.92
C TRP A 80 -54.18 21.62 -16.05
N PRO A 81 -55.21 22.46 -15.90
CA PRO A 81 -55.52 23.52 -16.86
C PRO A 81 -54.47 24.65 -16.78
N THR A 82 -54.23 25.33 -17.90
CA THR A 82 -53.37 26.53 -17.96
C THR A 82 -53.78 27.63 -16.98
N LEU A 83 -55.06 27.66 -16.63
CA LEU A 83 -55.60 28.58 -15.63
C LEU A 83 -54.89 28.50 -14.27
N TYR A 84 -54.47 27.32 -13.83
CA TYR A 84 -53.73 27.19 -12.56
C TYR A 84 -52.38 27.94 -12.60
N PHE A 85 -51.73 27.96 -13.74
CA PHE A 85 -50.48 28.70 -13.92
C PHE A 85 -50.74 30.21 -14.09
N SER A 86 -51.86 30.61 -14.73
CA SER A 86 -52.29 31.99 -14.82
C SER A 86 -52.54 32.58 -13.42
N ASP A 87 -53.29 31.83 -12.59
CA ASP A 87 -53.57 32.23 -11.21
C ASP A 87 -52.31 32.32 -10.37
N ALA A 88 -51.43 31.30 -10.48
CA ALA A 88 -50.18 31.30 -9.75
C ALA A 88 -49.27 32.47 -10.13
N VAL A 89 -49.08 32.73 -11.44
CA VAL A 89 -48.27 33.86 -11.92
C VAL A 89 -48.86 35.19 -11.43
N SER A 90 -50.17 35.36 -11.52
CA SER A 90 -50.84 36.58 -11.07
C SER A 90 -50.67 36.82 -9.56
N LEU A 91 -50.85 35.77 -8.75
CA LEU A 91 -50.68 35.83 -7.30
C LEU A 91 -49.24 36.12 -6.89
N ILE A 92 -48.26 35.44 -7.52
CA ILE A 92 -46.86 35.69 -7.26
C ILE A 92 -46.47 37.11 -7.69
N ALA A 93 -46.90 37.55 -8.89
CA ALA A 93 -46.58 38.86 -9.41
C ALA A 93 -47.16 40.00 -8.55
N SER A 94 -48.34 39.79 -7.92
CA SER A 94 -48.93 40.77 -7.02
C SER A 94 -48.09 41.08 -5.77
N GLY A 95 -47.15 40.15 -5.42
CA GLY A 95 -46.16 40.33 -4.35
C GLY A 95 -44.87 41.04 -4.79
N ALA A 96 -44.79 41.55 -6.03
CA ALA A 96 -43.62 42.25 -6.57
C ALA A 96 -42.27 41.47 -6.43
N PRO A 97 -42.18 40.23 -6.92
CA PRO A 97 -40.92 39.51 -6.97
C PRO A 97 -39.95 40.18 -7.94
N LEU A 98 -38.63 39.95 -7.75
CA LEU A 98 -37.60 40.41 -8.71
C LEU A 98 -37.75 39.68 -10.05
N LEU A 99 -38.02 38.39 -9.99
CA LEU A 99 -38.14 37.55 -11.17
C LEU A 99 -39.03 36.33 -10.88
N ILE A 100 -39.80 35.90 -11.89
CA ILE A 100 -40.53 34.63 -11.88
C ILE A 100 -39.93 33.75 -12.97
N VAL A 101 -39.47 32.55 -12.61
CA VAL A 101 -38.89 31.59 -13.54
C VAL A 101 -39.76 30.34 -13.56
N LEU A 102 -40.36 30.02 -14.70
CA LEU A 102 -41.23 28.85 -14.86
C LEU A 102 -40.41 27.71 -15.49
N ASP A 103 -39.97 26.77 -14.66
CA ASP A 103 -39.32 25.53 -15.08
C ASP A 103 -40.37 24.45 -15.37
N VAL A 104 -41.26 24.79 -16.30
CA VAL A 104 -42.42 24.00 -16.70
C VAL A 104 -42.52 23.99 -18.23
N PHE A 105 -42.88 22.83 -18.77
CA PHE A 105 -42.97 22.62 -20.20
C PHE A 105 -44.37 22.90 -20.74
N PHE A 106 -44.51 23.88 -21.65
CA PHE A 106 -45.75 24.28 -22.31
C PHE A 106 -45.65 24.12 -23.83
N PRO A 107 -45.46 22.88 -24.38
CA PRO A 107 -45.28 22.69 -25.82
C PRO A 107 -46.58 22.76 -26.62
N ASP A 108 -47.69 22.38 -26.01
CA ASP A 108 -49.01 22.29 -26.57
C ASP A 108 -50.04 22.77 -25.57
N SER A 109 -51.31 22.97 -26.03
CA SER A 109 -52.41 23.29 -25.12
C SER A 109 -52.53 22.19 -24.03
N THR A 110 -52.48 22.62 -22.78
CA THR A 110 -52.63 21.74 -21.62
C THR A 110 -54.09 21.36 -21.40
N GLY A 111 -54.34 20.10 -21.02
CA GLY A 111 -55.67 19.64 -20.71
C GLY A 111 -56.10 18.39 -21.44
N ILE A 112 -57.40 18.19 -21.61
CA ILE A 112 -57.95 17.01 -22.28
C ILE A 112 -57.54 17.05 -23.75
N SER A 113 -56.82 16.03 -24.25
CA SER A 113 -56.34 15.98 -25.63
C SER A 113 -57.50 16.17 -26.64
N LEU A 114 -57.21 16.87 -27.75
CA LEU A 114 -58.23 17.12 -28.81
C LEU A 114 -59.02 15.87 -29.20
N PRO A 115 -58.43 14.67 -29.41
CA PRO A 115 -59.19 13.45 -29.67
C PRO A 115 -60.11 13.05 -28.53
N ALA A 116 -59.69 13.26 -27.26
CA ALA A 116 -60.52 12.92 -26.11
C ALA A 116 -61.68 13.90 -25.96
N ARG A 117 -61.43 15.21 -26.17
CA ARG A 117 -62.52 16.23 -26.20
C ARG A 117 -63.54 15.93 -27.25
N GLN A 118 -63.14 15.62 -28.49
CA GLN A 118 -64.03 15.21 -29.56
C GLN A 118 -64.88 14.02 -29.17
N ARG A 119 -64.28 13.01 -28.53
CA ARG A 119 -65.03 11.81 -28.03
C ARG A 119 -66.03 12.21 -26.96
N ILE A 120 -65.68 13.07 -26.02
CA ILE A 120 -66.57 13.57 -24.96
C ILE A 120 -67.69 14.34 -25.57
N LEU A 121 -67.43 15.31 -26.45
CA LEU A 121 -68.44 16.11 -27.13
C LEU A 121 -69.35 15.23 -27.99
N GLN A 122 -68.85 14.24 -28.67
CA GLN A 122 -69.67 13.30 -29.43
C GLN A 122 -70.52 12.39 -28.57
N SER A 123 -70.13 12.11 -27.34
CA SER A 123 -70.91 11.31 -26.40
C SER A 123 -72.04 12.03 -25.73
N VAL A 124 -72.09 13.34 -25.85
CA VAL A 124 -73.17 14.18 -25.29
C VAL A 124 -74.29 14.42 -26.35
N PRO A 125 -75.47 13.82 -26.16
CA PRO A 125 -76.57 13.88 -27.16
C PRO A 125 -77.21 15.27 -27.33
N ASP A 126 -77.30 15.99 -26.20
CA ASP A 126 -77.96 17.29 -26.19
C ASP A 126 -77.10 18.41 -26.74
N PRO A 127 -77.56 19.17 -27.77
CA PRO A 127 -76.75 20.21 -28.35
C PRO A 127 -76.43 21.40 -27.39
N GLY A 128 -77.30 21.69 -26.45
CA GLY A 128 -77.10 22.75 -25.47
C GLY A 128 -75.99 22.37 -24.46
N SER A 129 -76.09 21.18 -23.97
CA SER A 129 -75.05 20.61 -23.04
C SER A 129 -73.71 20.45 -23.75
N ARG A 130 -73.70 20.09 -25.04
CA ARG A 130 -72.50 20.04 -25.85
C ARG A 130 -71.80 21.36 -26.01
N GLN A 131 -72.61 22.42 -26.27
CA GLN A 131 -72.06 23.78 -26.36
C GLN A 131 -71.55 24.30 -25.01
N GLN A 132 -72.23 23.96 -23.92
CA GLN A 132 -71.75 24.34 -22.58
C GLN A 132 -70.43 23.64 -22.26
N LEU A 133 -70.31 22.37 -22.62
CA LEU A 133 -69.09 21.61 -22.44
C LEU A 133 -67.92 22.10 -23.31
N GLN A 134 -68.25 22.56 -24.53
CA GLN A 134 -67.23 23.16 -25.41
C GLN A 134 -66.78 24.50 -24.84
N ASN A 135 -67.67 25.34 -24.39
CA ASN A 135 -67.31 26.60 -23.73
C ASN A 135 -66.48 26.37 -22.45
N LEU A 136 -66.79 25.30 -21.70
CA LEU A 136 -65.99 24.90 -20.53
C LEU A 136 -64.59 24.49 -20.93
N PHE A 137 -64.40 23.70 -22.01
CA PHE A 137 -63.11 23.36 -22.50
C PHE A 137 -62.28 24.56 -22.95
N GLU A 138 -62.93 25.48 -23.67
CA GLU A 138 -62.30 26.74 -24.10
C GLU A 138 -61.92 27.65 -22.91
N LEU A 139 -62.69 27.62 -21.82
CA LEU A 139 -62.38 28.37 -20.59
C LEU A 139 -61.19 27.72 -19.83
N LEU A 140 -61.14 26.39 -19.77
CA LEU A 140 -60.09 25.68 -19.01
C LEU A 140 -58.76 25.71 -19.71
N ASP A 141 -58.70 25.82 -21.04
CA ASP A 141 -57.44 25.83 -21.83
C ASP A 141 -57.25 27.20 -22.52
N ASN A 142 -57.54 28.25 -21.82
CA ASN A 142 -57.33 29.59 -22.34
C ASN A 142 -55.88 30.02 -22.12
N GLU A 143 -54.99 29.65 -23.06
CA GLU A 143 -53.57 30.04 -23.09
C GLU A 143 -53.42 31.58 -23.12
N ASP A 144 -54.42 32.30 -23.66
CA ASP A 144 -54.46 33.78 -23.69
C ASP A 144 -54.49 34.34 -22.26
N GLU A 145 -55.16 33.69 -21.30
CA GLU A 145 -55.18 34.16 -19.90
C GLU A 145 -53.83 34.02 -19.25
N LEU A 146 -53.12 32.90 -19.48
CA LEU A 146 -51.74 32.73 -19.01
C LEU A 146 -50.80 33.75 -19.68
N ALA A 147 -50.97 33.98 -21.00
CA ALA A 147 -50.19 34.97 -21.73
C ALA A 147 -50.41 36.38 -21.19
N GLN A 148 -51.67 36.74 -20.86
CA GLN A 148 -52.00 38.03 -20.23
C GLN A 148 -51.41 38.16 -18.83
N ALA A 149 -51.46 37.11 -18.01
CA ALA A 149 -50.87 37.10 -16.68
C ALA A 149 -49.31 37.25 -16.76
N ILE A 150 -48.65 36.54 -17.68
CA ILE A 150 -47.23 36.67 -17.96
C ILE A 150 -46.87 38.10 -18.40
N SER A 151 -47.60 38.64 -19.38
CA SER A 151 -47.40 40.00 -19.88
C SER A 151 -47.62 41.06 -18.81
N ALA A 152 -48.67 40.90 -17.97
CA ALA A 152 -48.98 41.83 -16.88
C ALA A 152 -47.91 41.77 -15.76
N ALA A 153 -47.34 40.63 -15.48
CA ALA A 153 -46.23 40.47 -14.53
C ALA A 153 -44.95 41.16 -15.02
N GLY A 154 -44.63 41.07 -16.33
CA GLY A 154 -43.52 41.76 -16.99
C GLY A 154 -42.09 41.27 -16.63
N ASN A 155 -41.99 40.25 -15.79
CA ASN A 155 -40.72 39.69 -15.28
C ASN A 155 -40.72 38.14 -15.25
N VAL A 156 -41.42 37.51 -16.20
CA VAL A 156 -41.56 36.05 -16.25
C VAL A 156 -40.62 35.44 -17.29
N PHE A 157 -39.80 34.51 -16.88
CA PHE A 157 -38.97 33.67 -17.75
C PHE A 157 -39.61 32.31 -17.97
N LEU A 158 -39.58 31.82 -19.21
CA LEU A 158 -40.07 30.50 -19.60
C LEU A 158 -38.97 29.58 -20.02
N ALA A 159 -39.05 28.32 -19.59
CA ALA A 159 -38.14 27.26 -19.98
C ALA A 159 -38.52 26.66 -21.33
N MET A 160 -37.53 26.34 -22.16
CA MET A 160 -37.66 25.49 -23.34
C MET A 160 -36.75 24.27 -23.21
N PHE A 161 -37.16 23.14 -23.77
CA PHE A 161 -36.48 21.86 -23.58
C PHE A 161 -36.07 21.24 -24.91
N ASP A 162 -35.00 20.39 -24.87
CA ASP A 162 -34.64 19.47 -25.94
C ASP A 162 -35.35 18.14 -25.71
N ASN A 163 -36.21 17.71 -26.62
CA ASN A 163 -36.84 16.40 -26.53
C ASN A 163 -36.72 15.63 -27.84
N PRO A 164 -35.60 14.84 -27.98
CA PRO A 164 -35.38 14.03 -29.17
C PRO A 164 -36.47 12.99 -29.47
N GLY A 165 -37.30 12.65 -28.46
CA GLY A 165 -38.40 11.70 -28.58
C GLY A 165 -39.62 12.24 -29.32
N LEU A 166 -39.74 13.57 -29.48
CA LEU A 166 -40.83 14.18 -30.23
C LEU A 166 -40.55 14.20 -31.75
N PRO A 167 -41.60 14.17 -32.59
CA PRO A 167 -41.43 13.96 -34.02
C PRO A 167 -40.76 15.15 -34.75
N SER A 168 -40.96 16.39 -34.31
CA SER A 168 -40.42 17.59 -34.96
C SER A 168 -39.87 18.57 -33.90
N ALA A 169 -38.87 19.36 -34.28
CA ALA A 169 -38.44 20.52 -33.51
C ALA A 169 -39.48 21.66 -33.69
N GLY A 170 -39.71 22.44 -32.62
CA GLY A 170 -40.45 23.67 -32.70
C GLY A 170 -39.62 24.78 -33.36
N GLU A 171 -40.26 25.82 -33.86
CA GLU A 171 -39.57 27.03 -34.33
C GLU A 171 -39.05 27.82 -33.14
N ILE A 172 -37.76 28.16 -33.17
CA ILE A 172 -37.14 28.98 -32.12
C ILE A 172 -37.70 30.39 -32.17
N PRO A 173 -38.22 30.92 -31.07
CA PRO A 173 -38.72 32.28 -31.02
C PRO A 173 -37.65 33.31 -31.42
N SER A 174 -38.04 34.31 -32.23
CA SER A 174 -37.10 35.36 -32.64
C SER A 174 -36.64 36.26 -31.50
N SER A 175 -37.34 36.22 -30.37
CA SER A 175 -36.99 36.91 -29.13
C SER A 175 -35.85 36.22 -28.35
N LEU A 176 -35.52 34.97 -28.67
CA LEU A 176 -34.46 34.26 -27.98
C LEU A 176 -33.08 34.85 -28.34
N GLN A 177 -32.39 35.36 -27.32
CA GLN A 177 -31.11 36.04 -27.48
C GLN A 177 -30.00 35.07 -27.87
N THR A 178 -29.23 35.44 -28.89
CA THR A 178 -28.02 34.74 -29.30
C THR A 178 -26.78 35.52 -28.83
N TRP A 179 -25.74 34.78 -28.49
CA TRP A 179 -24.49 35.36 -28.01
C TRP A 179 -23.34 35.03 -28.98
N ASP A 180 -22.61 36.07 -29.43
CA ASP A 180 -21.44 35.90 -30.31
C ASP A 180 -20.20 35.51 -29.46
N VAL A 181 -20.19 34.30 -28.97
CA VAL A 181 -19.13 33.73 -28.16
C VAL A 181 -18.70 32.36 -28.73
N ARG A 182 -17.45 31.96 -28.50
CA ARG A 182 -16.96 30.64 -28.86
C ARG A 182 -16.60 29.89 -27.57
N PRO A 183 -17.59 29.31 -26.90
CA PRO A 183 -17.34 28.61 -25.65
C PRO A 183 -16.55 27.34 -25.89
N PRO A 184 -15.59 26.96 -25.01
CA PRO A 184 -14.86 25.73 -25.11
C PRO A 184 -15.73 24.49 -24.80
N TYR A 185 -16.85 24.68 -24.11
CA TYR A 185 -17.84 23.66 -23.81
C TYR A 185 -19.26 24.20 -24.06
N LEU A 186 -20.04 23.42 -24.79
CA LEU A 186 -21.46 23.67 -25.00
C LEU A 186 -22.21 22.34 -25.17
N ILE A 187 -23.50 22.34 -24.89
CA ILE A 187 -24.38 21.21 -25.17
C ILE A 187 -25.12 21.49 -26.49
N GLU A 188 -24.95 20.60 -27.46
CA GLU A 188 -25.73 20.64 -28.70
C GLU A 188 -27.13 20.09 -28.45
N VAL A 189 -28.12 20.83 -28.94
CA VAL A 189 -29.55 20.49 -28.89
C VAL A 189 -29.98 20.02 -30.27
N GLU A 190 -30.75 18.94 -30.33
CA GLU A 190 -31.21 18.36 -31.59
C GLU A 190 -32.61 18.80 -31.96
N LYS A 191 -33.52 18.75 -31.01
CA LYS A 191 -34.95 19.04 -31.20
C LYS A 191 -35.47 19.97 -30.11
N PRO A 192 -35.25 21.28 -30.24
CA PRO A 192 -35.79 22.24 -29.29
C PRO A 192 -37.29 22.33 -29.37
N HIS A 193 -37.93 22.41 -28.22
CA HIS A 193 -39.36 22.62 -28.07
C HIS A 193 -39.60 23.88 -27.20
N PRO A 194 -39.82 25.05 -27.82
CA PRO A 194 -40.16 26.25 -27.13
C PRO A 194 -41.58 26.17 -26.56
N PRO A 195 -41.94 27.05 -25.59
CA PRO A 195 -43.33 27.26 -25.22
C PRO A 195 -44.20 27.71 -26.42
N LEU A 196 -45.51 27.59 -26.29
CA LEU A 196 -46.47 28.09 -27.28
C LEU A 196 -46.15 29.53 -27.69
N ALA A 197 -46.36 29.86 -28.97
CA ALA A 197 -45.98 31.15 -29.53
C ALA A 197 -46.56 32.32 -28.73
N VAL A 198 -47.84 32.26 -28.33
CA VAL A 198 -48.53 33.29 -27.54
C VAL A 198 -47.87 33.51 -26.18
N LEU A 199 -47.38 32.43 -25.52
CA LEU A 199 -46.66 32.52 -24.25
C LEU A 199 -45.24 33.05 -24.44
N SER A 200 -44.59 32.60 -25.53
CA SER A 200 -43.25 33.04 -25.90
C SER A 200 -43.18 34.56 -26.20
N GLU A 201 -44.20 35.08 -26.85
CA GLU A 201 -44.31 36.52 -27.19
C GLU A 201 -44.64 37.38 -25.95
N SER A 202 -45.29 36.80 -24.95
CA SER A 202 -45.69 37.48 -23.71
C SER A 202 -44.63 37.44 -22.63
N ALA A 203 -43.68 36.52 -22.72
CA ALA A 203 -42.64 36.33 -21.72
C ALA A 203 -41.58 37.43 -21.77
N TYR A 204 -41.02 37.79 -20.59
CA TYR A 204 -39.88 38.68 -20.48
C TYR A 204 -38.65 38.06 -21.12
N GLY A 205 -38.45 36.75 -20.93
CA GLY A 205 -37.37 36.00 -21.54
C GLY A 205 -37.65 34.50 -21.65
N ILE A 206 -36.90 33.86 -22.53
CA ILE A 206 -36.98 32.41 -22.78
C ILE A 206 -35.58 31.87 -22.79
N GLY A 207 -35.39 30.61 -22.37
CA GLY A 207 -34.10 29.95 -22.47
C GLY A 207 -34.18 28.44 -22.32
N PHE A 208 -33.09 27.76 -22.70
CA PHE A 208 -32.96 26.32 -22.61
C PHE A 208 -32.76 25.86 -21.17
N ALA A 209 -33.68 25.09 -20.61
CA ALA A 209 -33.57 24.50 -19.26
C ALA A 209 -32.87 23.11 -19.32
N GLN A 210 -31.71 23.05 -19.98
CA GLN A 210 -31.04 21.79 -20.21
C GLN A 210 -29.94 21.53 -19.17
N VAL A 211 -30.11 20.50 -18.36
CA VAL A 211 -29.09 20.01 -17.42
C VAL A 211 -28.93 18.52 -17.64
N LYS A 212 -27.70 18.05 -17.89
CA LYS A 212 -27.39 16.63 -18.16
C LYS A 212 -26.37 16.12 -17.14
N PRO A 213 -26.55 14.88 -16.63
CA PRO A 213 -25.50 14.22 -15.84
C PRO A 213 -24.24 14.06 -16.65
N ASP A 214 -23.10 14.10 -16.00
CA ASP A 214 -21.81 13.80 -16.60
C ASP A 214 -21.60 12.27 -16.78
N ALA A 215 -20.39 11.86 -17.15
CA ALA A 215 -20.04 10.44 -17.34
C ALA A 215 -20.14 9.59 -16.05
N SER A 216 -20.18 10.21 -14.87
CA SER A 216 -20.40 9.51 -13.60
C SER A 216 -21.88 9.27 -13.30
N GLY A 217 -22.79 9.88 -14.07
CA GLY A 217 -24.23 9.87 -13.86
C GLY A 217 -24.70 10.91 -12.85
N ILE A 218 -23.82 11.81 -12.39
CA ILE A 218 -24.08 12.86 -11.40
C ILE A 218 -23.99 14.23 -12.08
N ILE A 219 -24.73 15.22 -11.60
CA ILE A 219 -24.65 16.58 -12.11
C ILE A 219 -23.66 17.38 -11.24
N HIS A 220 -22.44 17.54 -11.73
CA HIS A 220 -21.43 18.38 -11.10
C HIS A 220 -21.33 19.76 -11.73
N ASP A 221 -21.57 19.85 -13.02
CA ASP A 221 -21.44 21.07 -13.81
C ASP A 221 -22.77 21.56 -14.35
N TYR A 222 -22.84 22.87 -14.57
CA TYR A 222 -23.96 23.53 -15.16
C TYR A 222 -23.60 24.03 -16.57
N PRO A 223 -24.36 23.65 -17.62
CA PRO A 223 -24.07 24.09 -18.97
C PRO A 223 -24.43 25.56 -19.13
N LEU A 224 -23.43 26.42 -19.26
CA LEU A 224 -23.66 27.84 -19.49
C LEU A 224 -24.18 28.10 -20.90
N PHE A 225 -23.68 27.37 -21.90
CA PHE A 225 -23.93 27.57 -23.32
C PHE A 225 -24.58 26.36 -23.97
N ILE A 226 -25.52 26.66 -24.87
CA ILE A 226 -26.29 25.69 -25.63
C ILE A 226 -26.13 26.00 -27.13
N GLY A 227 -25.75 24.99 -27.90
CA GLY A 227 -25.60 25.11 -29.38
C GLY A 227 -26.83 24.59 -30.11
N TYR A 228 -27.32 25.36 -31.10
CA TYR A 228 -28.33 24.91 -32.04
C TYR A 228 -28.14 25.56 -33.40
N GLN A 229 -28.07 24.78 -34.45
CA GLN A 229 -27.91 25.24 -35.84
C GLN A 229 -26.76 26.27 -36.02
N GLY A 230 -25.66 26.07 -35.33
CA GLY A 230 -24.47 26.91 -35.42
C GLY A 230 -24.60 28.28 -34.71
N LYS A 231 -25.66 28.50 -33.94
CA LYS A 231 -25.85 29.64 -33.05
C LYS A 231 -25.63 29.20 -31.61
N ASN A 232 -25.14 30.14 -30.79
CA ASN A 232 -24.93 29.90 -29.37
C ASN A 232 -25.98 30.66 -28.54
N TYR A 233 -26.60 29.93 -27.68
CA TYR A 233 -27.58 30.41 -26.70
C TYR A 233 -27.02 30.15 -25.31
N VAL A 234 -27.62 30.76 -24.30
CA VAL A 234 -27.28 30.46 -22.90
C VAL A 234 -28.43 29.69 -22.22
N ASN A 235 -28.07 28.96 -21.16
CA ASN A 235 -29.09 28.28 -20.35
C ASN A 235 -30.02 29.29 -19.69
N PHE A 236 -31.32 28.94 -19.50
CA PHE A 236 -32.35 29.90 -19.10
C PHE A 236 -32.08 30.57 -17.76
N SER A 237 -31.58 29.82 -16.74
CA SER A 237 -31.22 30.44 -15.46
C SER A 237 -29.98 31.33 -15.57
N PHE A 238 -29.09 31.05 -16.53
CA PHE A 238 -27.97 31.95 -16.83
C PHE A 238 -28.50 33.24 -17.51
N GLN A 239 -29.38 33.11 -18.51
CA GLN A 239 -30.01 34.28 -19.15
C GLN A 239 -30.75 35.13 -18.12
N ALA A 240 -31.60 34.51 -17.28
CA ALA A 240 -32.32 35.17 -16.22
C ALA A 240 -31.39 35.91 -15.24
N SER A 241 -30.26 35.32 -14.91
CA SER A 241 -29.26 35.96 -14.04
C SER A 241 -28.51 37.10 -14.73
N LEU A 242 -28.23 36.97 -16.05
CA LEU A 242 -27.62 38.06 -16.84
C LEU A 242 -28.50 39.28 -16.90
N ASP A 243 -29.82 39.06 -17.09
CA ASP A 243 -30.80 40.14 -17.14
C ASP A 243 -30.95 40.82 -15.78
N LEU A 244 -30.96 40.06 -14.67
CA LEU A 244 -30.95 40.61 -13.31
C LEU A 244 -29.72 41.48 -13.03
N LEU A 245 -28.55 41.08 -13.58
CA LEU A 245 -27.29 41.83 -13.43
C LEU A 245 -27.21 43.03 -14.41
N GLY A 246 -28.10 43.15 -15.36
CA GLY A 246 -28.07 44.18 -16.42
C GLY A 246 -26.87 43.96 -17.38
N ALA A 247 -26.52 42.70 -17.64
CA ALA A 247 -25.40 42.33 -18.48
C ALA A 247 -25.71 42.53 -19.98
N ASP A 248 -24.78 43.13 -20.72
CA ASP A 248 -24.89 43.38 -22.16
C ASP A 248 -23.93 42.56 -23.01
N SER A 249 -22.85 42.04 -22.41
CA SER A 249 -21.86 41.28 -23.14
C SER A 249 -21.18 40.21 -22.28
N ILE A 250 -20.75 39.12 -22.95
CA ILE A 250 -20.06 37.98 -22.35
C ILE A 250 -18.76 37.76 -23.10
N GLY A 251 -17.66 37.62 -22.36
CA GLY A 251 -16.38 37.19 -22.88
C GLY A 251 -16.02 35.81 -22.34
N VAL A 252 -15.63 34.88 -23.21
CA VAL A 252 -15.24 33.51 -22.79
C VAL A 252 -13.83 33.21 -23.24
N ASP A 253 -13.00 32.85 -22.28
CA ASP A 253 -11.60 32.40 -22.49
C ASP A 253 -11.29 31.25 -21.51
N ARG A 254 -10.45 31.48 -20.53
CA ARG A 254 -10.24 30.55 -19.40
C ARG A 254 -11.34 30.65 -18.33
N ASP A 255 -12.01 31.78 -18.31
CA ASP A 255 -13.13 32.11 -17.45
C ASP A 255 -14.26 32.67 -18.32
N CYS A 256 -15.50 32.58 -17.81
CA CYS A 256 -16.62 33.32 -18.38
C CYS A 256 -16.73 34.64 -17.66
N ARG A 257 -16.60 35.76 -18.41
CA ARG A 257 -16.65 37.12 -17.88
C ARG A 257 -17.91 37.80 -18.37
N ILE A 258 -18.62 38.40 -17.44
CA ILE A 258 -19.89 39.08 -17.67
C ILE A 258 -19.65 40.59 -17.56
N TYR A 259 -20.12 41.34 -18.54
CA TYR A 259 -19.91 42.79 -18.60
C TYR A 259 -21.25 43.52 -18.73
N SER A 260 -21.25 44.77 -18.22
CA SER A 260 -22.30 45.78 -18.50
C SER A 260 -21.62 47.10 -18.82
N SER A 261 -21.95 47.67 -19.96
CA SER A 261 -21.35 48.94 -20.45
C SER A 261 -19.82 48.96 -20.44
N GLY A 262 -19.21 47.77 -20.68
CA GLY A 262 -17.76 47.60 -20.70
C GLY A 262 -17.12 47.37 -19.32
N GLU A 263 -17.85 47.44 -18.23
CA GLU A 263 -17.38 47.13 -16.89
C GLU A 263 -17.63 45.65 -16.58
N MET A 264 -16.66 44.99 -16.00
CA MET A 264 -16.77 43.56 -15.62
C MET A 264 -17.58 43.41 -14.34
N LEU A 265 -18.78 42.80 -14.44
CA LEU A 265 -19.66 42.54 -13.32
C LEU A 265 -19.29 41.30 -12.57
N ARG A 266 -19.01 40.17 -13.28
CA ARG A 266 -18.76 38.86 -12.70
C ARG A 266 -17.72 38.11 -13.52
N ARG A 267 -16.97 37.22 -12.80
CA ARG A 267 -16.01 36.31 -13.40
C ARG A 267 -16.26 34.89 -12.89
N LEU A 268 -16.80 34.01 -13.77
CA LEU A 268 -17.08 32.63 -13.46
C LEU A 268 -15.86 31.79 -13.79
N PRO A 269 -15.31 31.08 -12.82
CA PRO A 269 -14.16 30.17 -13.05
C PRO A 269 -14.64 28.93 -13.83
N LEU A 270 -13.95 28.63 -14.92
CA LEU A 270 -14.21 27.43 -15.72
C LEU A 270 -13.11 26.38 -15.47
N SER A 271 -13.46 25.10 -15.59
CA SER A 271 -12.48 24.04 -15.69
C SER A 271 -11.66 24.17 -16.97
N LYS A 272 -10.57 23.40 -17.11
CA LYS A 272 -9.77 23.40 -18.36
C LYS A 272 -10.58 23.01 -19.60
N ASP A 273 -11.67 22.25 -19.42
CA ASP A 273 -12.57 21.81 -20.48
C ASP A 273 -13.72 22.79 -20.68
N GLY A 274 -13.71 23.94 -20.02
CA GLY A 274 -14.70 25.01 -20.18
C GLY A 274 -16.02 24.81 -19.43
N ARG A 275 -16.06 23.90 -18.46
CA ARG A 275 -17.25 23.60 -17.68
C ARG A 275 -17.31 24.45 -16.42
N PHE A 276 -18.49 24.90 -16.05
CA PHE A 276 -18.77 25.59 -14.79
C PHE A 276 -19.30 24.62 -13.75
N PHE A 277 -18.52 24.37 -12.69
CA PHE A 277 -18.89 23.46 -11.62
C PHE A 277 -19.73 24.14 -10.56
N LEU A 278 -20.86 23.50 -10.19
CA LEU A 278 -21.76 23.98 -9.18
C LEU A 278 -21.19 23.74 -7.77
N LYS A 279 -21.29 24.76 -6.92
CA LYS A 279 -21.09 24.62 -5.48
C LYS A 279 -22.41 24.27 -4.84
N TYR A 280 -22.61 22.97 -4.60
CA TYR A 280 -23.81 22.50 -3.90
C TYR A 280 -23.74 22.82 -2.41
N TYR A 281 -24.87 22.90 -1.78
CA TYR A 281 -25.00 23.21 -0.36
C TYR A 281 -25.08 21.93 0.48
N SER A 282 -24.47 21.96 1.67
CA SER A 282 -24.45 20.81 2.58
C SER A 282 -25.80 20.43 3.17
N GLN A 283 -26.75 21.37 3.15
CA GLN A 283 -28.10 21.17 3.66
C GLN A 283 -29.11 21.09 2.51
N LEU A 284 -30.02 20.13 2.54
CA LEU A 284 -31.20 20.08 1.68
C LEU A 284 -32.46 19.97 2.54
N PRO A 285 -33.52 20.73 2.17
CA PRO A 285 -33.54 21.71 1.11
C PRO A 285 -32.64 22.92 1.43
N ALA A 286 -31.90 23.40 0.41
CA ALA A 286 -31.06 24.59 0.58
C ALA A 286 -31.89 25.88 0.54
N PHE A 287 -32.95 25.87 -0.23
CA PHE A 287 -33.85 26.97 -0.45
C PHE A 287 -35.18 26.79 0.28
N ARG A 288 -35.91 27.84 0.42
CA ARG A 288 -37.27 27.78 0.95
C ARG A 288 -38.25 27.28 -0.10
N TYR A 289 -39.10 26.33 0.30
CA TYR A 289 -40.15 25.75 -0.54
C TYR A 289 -41.53 26.19 -0.05
N VAL A 290 -42.41 26.44 -1.00
CA VAL A 290 -43.87 26.57 -0.79
C VAL A 290 -44.59 25.69 -1.79
N SER A 291 -45.67 25.03 -1.35
CA SER A 291 -46.48 24.21 -2.26
C SER A 291 -47.20 25.05 -3.29
N PHE A 292 -47.17 24.63 -4.55
CA PHE A 292 -47.93 25.29 -5.63
C PHE A 292 -49.42 25.35 -5.33
N SER A 293 -50.00 24.31 -4.71
CA SER A 293 -51.38 24.28 -4.27
C SER A 293 -51.69 25.32 -3.19
N ASP A 294 -50.73 25.64 -2.31
CA ASP A 294 -50.97 26.67 -1.28
C ASP A 294 -50.92 28.09 -1.86
N VAL A 295 -50.13 28.29 -2.93
CA VAL A 295 -50.13 29.55 -3.68
C VAL A 295 -51.51 29.77 -4.33
N ILE A 296 -52.02 28.81 -5.13
CA ILE A 296 -53.31 28.94 -5.83
C ILE A 296 -54.46 29.10 -4.84
N GLN A 297 -54.41 28.42 -3.69
CA GLN A 297 -55.43 28.53 -2.64
C GLN A 297 -55.27 29.78 -1.78
N GLN A 298 -54.39 30.72 -2.16
CA GLN A 298 -54.13 32.00 -1.47
C GLN A 298 -53.78 31.85 0.02
N ARG A 299 -53.10 30.71 0.37
CA ARG A 299 -52.63 30.48 1.73
C ARG A 299 -51.32 31.18 2.01
N ILE A 300 -50.60 31.56 0.96
CA ILE A 300 -49.35 32.32 1.01
C ILE A 300 -49.70 33.78 0.69
N PRO A 301 -49.43 34.73 1.58
CA PRO A 301 -49.71 36.13 1.32
C PRO A 301 -48.75 36.67 0.25
N PRO A 302 -49.21 37.60 -0.63
CA PRO A 302 -48.37 38.13 -1.72
C PRO A 302 -47.06 38.74 -1.26
N GLU A 303 -47.03 39.40 -0.12
CA GLU A 303 -45.83 40.05 0.46
C GLU A 303 -44.69 39.05 0.70
N TYR A 304 -45.02 37.75 0.76
CA TYR A 304 -44.03 36.68 0.90
C TYR A 304 -43.06 36.58 -0.29
N PHE A 305 -43.51 37.05 -1.47
CA PHE A 305 -42.74 37.04 -2.72
C PHE A 305 -41.92 38.31 -2.94
N GLU A 306 -42.09 39.34 -2.10
CA GLU A 306 -41.51 40.67 -2.30
C GLU A 306 -39.96 40.59 -2.38
N GLY A 307 -39.41 41.14 -3.45
CA GLY A 307 -37.97 41.24 -3.69
C GLY A 307 -37.25 39.89 -3.88
N LYS A 308 -37.98 38.79 -4.06
CA LYS A 308 -37.38 37.46 -4.23
C LYS A 308 -37.33 37.00 -5.69
N ILE A 309 -36.44 36.09 -5.98
CA ILE A 309 -36.43 35.29 -7.21
C ILE A 309 -37.30 34.07 -6.96
N VAL A 310 -38.37 33.91 -7.73
CA VAL A 310 -39.33 32.80 -7.56
C VAL A 310 -39.20 31.83 -8.71
N LEU A 311 -38.76 30.58 -8.39
CA LEU A 311 -38.73 29.49 -9.35
C LEU A 311 -39.95 28.58 -9.15
N VAL A 312 -40.65 28.27 -10.21
CA VAL A 312 -41.78 27.33 -10.19
C VAL A 312 -41.35 26.07 -10.94
N GLY A 313 -41.41 24.92 -10.32
CA GLY A 313 -40.99 23.68 -10.98
C GLY A 313 -41.37 22.40 -10.25
N GLY A 314 -41.18 21.27 -10.93
CA GLY A 314 -41.51 19.93 -10.46
C GLY A 314 -40.61 19.44 -9.35
N THR A 315 -41.21 19.02 -8.22
CA THR A 315 -40.48 18.44 -7.11
C THR A 315 -41.05 17.09 -6.67
N ALA A 316 -42.27 16.75 -7.13
CA ALA A 316 -42.91 15.49 -6.84
C ALA A 316 -42.16 14.31 -7.50
N THR A 317 -42.07 13.19 -6.79
CA THR A 317 -41.39 11.97 -7.26
C THR A 317 -41.95 11.41 -8.57
N GLY A 318 -43.25 11.64 -8.82
CA GLY A 318 -43.95 11.19 -10.03
C GLY A 318 -43.69 12.01 -11.30
N LEU A 319 -43.05 13.19 -11.21
CA LEU A 319 -42.84 14.08 -12.36
C LEU A 319 -41.55 13.80 -13.13
N GLY A 320 -40.65 12.92 -12.60
CA GLY A 320 -39.45 12.45 -13.30
C GLY A 320 -38.32 13.47 -13.42
N ASP A 321 -38.38 14.61 -12.74
CA ASP A 321 -37.33 15.65 -12.75
C ASP A 321 -36.41 15.62 -11.53
N LEU A 322 -36.24 14.43 -10.93
CA LEU A 322 -35.32 14.22 -9.86
C LEU A 322 -33.97 13.71 -10.42
N LYS A 323 -32.90 14.41 -10.12
CA LYS A 323 -31.56 14.15 -10.68
C LYS A 323 -30.54 13.92 -9.58
N PRO A 324 -29.54 13.01 -9.80
CA PRO A 324 -28.45 12.82 -8.85
C PRO A 324 -27.49 14.01 -8.89
N THR A 325 -27.18 14.54 -7.69
CA THR A 325 -26.18 15.59 -7.47
C THR A 325 -25.17 15.14 -6.40
N PRO A 326 -24.01 15.79 -6.27
CA PRO A 326 -23.02 15.44 -5.24
C PRO A 326 -23.62 15.37 -3.83
N GLY A 327 -23.55 14.20 -3.22
CA GLY A 327 -24.10 13.94 -1.89
C GLY A 327 -25.62 13.73 -1.81
N HIS A 328 -26.36 13.85 -2.92
CA HIS A 328 -27.81 13.65 -2.98
C HIS A 328 -28.27 12.88 -4.23
N PRO A 329 -28.94 11.74 -4.06
CA PRO A 329 -29.39 10.94 -5.20
C PRO A 329 -30.59 11.50 -5.93
N LEU A 330 -31.40 12.35 -5.27
CA LEU A 330 -32.70 12.84 -5.75
C LEU A 330 -32.83 14.33 -5.45
N THR A 331 -32.27 15.19 -6.31
CA THR A 331 -32.42 16.64 -6.24
C THR A 331 -33.38 17.12 -7.34
N PRO A 332 -34.39 17.92 -7.04
CA PRO A 332 -35.27 18.50 -8.07
C PRO A 332 -34.48 19.35 -9.08
N GLY A 333 -34.82 19.26 -10.36
CA GLY A 333 -34.18 20.06 -11.41
C GLY A 333 -34.24 21.54 -11.13
N VAL A 334 -35.37 22.03 -10.65
CA VAL A 334 -35.59 23.44 -10.27
C VAL A 334 -34.62 23.90 -9.16
N GLU A 335 -34.21 23.01 -8.23
CA GLU A 335 -33.21 23.33 -7.20
C GLU A 335 -31.81 23.45 -7.77
N ILE A 336 -31.48 22.69 -8.83
CA ILE A 336 -30.22 22.84 -9.55
C ILE A 336 -30.11 24.20 -10.21
N HIS A 337 -31.22 24.68 -10.80
CA HIS A 337 -31.32 26.01 -11.38
C HIS A 337 -31.19 27.10 -10.30
N ALA A 338 -31.86 26.94 -9.17
CA ALA A 338 -31.77 27.84 -8.03
C ALA A 338 -30.31 27.88 -7.48
N THR A 339 -29.67 26.73 -7.37
CA THR A 339 -28.26 26.62 -6.95
C THR A 339 -27.33 27.37 -7.88
N PHE A 340 -27.51 27.23 -9.20
CA PHE A 340 -26.74 27.99 -10.20
C PHE A 340 -26.92 29.48 -10.05
N MET A 341 -28.18 29.96 -9.97
CA MET A 341 -28.50 31.39 -9.84
C MET A 341 -27.85 31.98 -8.59
N ARG A 342 -27.95 31.28 -7.46
CA ARG A 342 -27.32 31.75 -6.22
C ARG A 342 -25.80 31.75 -6.33
N ASN A 343 -25.19 30.69 -6.87
CA ASN A 343 -23.73 30.66 -7.08
C ASN A 343 -23.25 31.88 -7.88
N LEU A 344 -23.98 32.24 -8.93
CA LEU A 344 -23.65 33.39 -9.77
C LEU A 344 -23.83 34.73 -9.05
N LEU A 345 -24.97 34.94 -8.36
CA LEU A 345 -25.31 36.20 -7.72
C LEU A 345 -24.42 36.49 -6.51
N GLU A 346 -24.16 35.48 -5.69
CA GLU A 346 -23.38 35.60 -4.45
C GLU A 346 -21.85 35.31 -4.65
N GLU A 347 -21.44 35.06 -5.89
CA GLU A 347 -20.05 34.72 -6.22
C GLU A 347 -19.51 33.47 -5.48
N GLU A 348 -20.38 32.52 -5.19
CA GLU A 348 -20.04 31.28 -4.51
C GLU A 348 -19.60 30.21 -5.52
N TYR A 349 -18.32 30.22 -5.92
CA TYR A 349 -17.81 29.34 -6.98
C TYR A 349 -16.89 28.24 -6.49
N ILE A 350 -16.81 27.17 -7.29
CA ILE A 350 -15.72 26.21 -7.23
C ILE A 350 -14.56 26.76 -8.06
N HIS A 351 -13.39 26.95 -7.42
CA HIS A 351 -12.18 27.44 -8.05
C HIS A 351 -11.23 26.30 -8.39
N TRP A 352 -10.74 26.27 -9.62
CA TRP A 352 -9.74 25.30 -10.04
C TRP A 352 -8.33 25.81 -9.74
N LEU A 353 -7.56 25.02 -8.98
CA LEU A 353 -6.15 25.33 -8.70
C LEU A 353 -5.30 25.13 -9.95
N ASP A 354 -4.41 26.07 -10.24
CA ASP A 354 -3.46 25.93 -11.37
C ASP A 354 -2.60 24.67 -11.19
N GLN A 355 -2.58 23.81 -12.19
CA GLN A 355 -1.79 22.58 -12.21
C GLN A 355 -0.30 22.80 -11.92
N ARG A 356 0.25 23.98 -12.28
CA ARG A 356 1.63 24.34 -11.98
C ARG A 356 1.93 24.36 -10.49
N ILE A 357 0.98 24.83 -9.70
CA ILE A 357 1.08 24.83 -8.22
C ILE A 357 1.05 23.42 -7.70
N ALA A 358 0.17 22.57 -8.24
CA ALA A 358 0.08 21.15 -7.89
C ALA A 358 1.40 20.41 -8.18
N TYR A 359 2.00 20.63 -9.35
CA TYR A 359 3.31 20.07 -9.71
C TYR A 359 4.44 20.58 -8.82
N ALA A 360 4.48 21.88 -8.51
CA ALA A 360 5.47 22.45 -7.61
C ALA A 360 5.40 21.83 -6.20
N LEU A 361 4.19 21.68 -5.66
CA LEU A 361 3.95 21.00 -4.39
C LEU A 361 4.47 19.55 -4.44
N LEU A 362 4.13 18.81 -5.49
CA LEU A 362 4.55 17.42 -5.67
C LEU A 362 6.08 17.29 -5.71
N ILE A 363 6.79 18.17 -6.44
CA ILE A 363 8.26 18.17 -6.51
C ILE A 363 8.86 18.35 -5.13
N VAL A 364 8.36 19.31 -4.34
CA VAL A 364 8.83 19.56 -2.98
C VAL A 364 8.59 18.34 -2.08
N LEU A 365 7.41 17.74 -2.14
CA LEU A 365 7.04 16.56 -1.34
C LEU A 365 7.90 15.33 -1.71
N VAL A 366 8.10 15.07 -2.99
CA VAL A 366 8.95 13.96 -3.46
C VAL A 366 10.42 14.20 -3.07
N GLY A 367 10.92 15.43 -3.18
CA GLY A 367 12.27 15.78 -2.74
C GLY A 367 12.48 15.53 -1.23
N ALA A 368 11.53 15.98 -0.42
CA ALA A 368 11.54 15.73 1.03
C ALA A 368 11.48 14.24 1.36
N LEU A 369 10.62 13.48 0.65
CA LEU A 369 10.48 12.04 0.83
C LEU A 369 11.79 11.30 0.51
N VAL A 370 12.43 11.61 -0.63
CA VAL A 370 13.73 11.03 -1.01
C VAL A 370 14.79 11.32 0.05
N PHE A 371 14.82 12.55 0.58
CA PHE A 371 15.73 12.91 1.66
C PHE A 371 15.49 12.08 2.92
N ILE A 372 14.25 11.98 3.39
CA ILE A 372 13.89 11.27 4.62
C ILE A 372 14.11 9.76 4.51
N VAL A 373 13.74 9.15 3.37
CA VAL A 373 13.94 7.71 3.15
C VAL A 373 15.42 7.32 3.20
N ASN A 374 16.33 8.21 2.82
CA ASN A 374 17.77 7.95 2.90
C ASN A 374 18.35 8.08 4.32
N LEU A 375 17.71 8.85 5.20
CA LEU A 375 18.19 9.12 6.57
C LEU A 375 17.55 8.19 7.61
N SER A 376 16.36 7.64 7.34
CA SER A 376 15.55 6.96 8.33
C SER A 376 15.55 5.43 8.17
N ARG A 377 15.13 4.75 9.24
CA ARG A 377 14.81 3.31 9.21
C ARG A 377 13.53 3.07 8.40
N PRO A 378 13.32 1.89 7.78
CA PRO A 378 12.14 1.62 6.93
C PRO A 378 10.81 1.90 7.59
N LEU A 379 10.66 1.51 8.85
CA LEU A 379 9.42 1.73 9.61
C LEU A 379 9.09 3.23 9.75
N ILE A 380 10.11 4.05 10.02
CA ILE A 380 9.97 5.52 10.13
C ILE A 380 9.58 6.12 8.77
N SER A 381 10.15 5.60 7.67
CA SER A 381 9.79 6.04 6.32
C SER A 381 8.32 5.75 6.01
N VAL A 382 7.80 4.57 6.36
CA VAL A 382 6.39 4.22 6.18
C VAL A 382 5.48 5.12 7.00
N LEU A 383 5.81 5.35 8.29
CA LEU A 383 5.04 6.25 9.15
C LEU A 383 5.01 7.70 8.60
N TYR A 384 6.16 8.18 8.10
CA TYR A 384 6.24 9.50 7.48
C TYR A 384 5.38 9.59 6.21
N ILE A 385 5.44 8.60 5.32
CA ILE A 385 4.61 8.51 4.11
C ILE A 385 3.12 8.56 4.49
N SER A 386 2.71 7.77 5.48
CA SER A 386 1.32 7.73 5.94
C SER A 386 0.87 9.08 6.51
N LEU A 387 1.72 9.71 7.32
CA LEU A 387 1.42 11.04 7.89
C LEU A 387 1.30 12.11 6.80
N VAL A 388 2.23 12.17 5.86
CA VAL A 388 2.18 13.16 4.77
C VAL A 388 0.98 12.91 3.86
N SER A 389 0.63 11.65 3.56
CA SER A 389 -0.57 11.33 2.78
C SER A 389 -1.85 11.77 3.49
N LEU A 390 -1.93 11.58 4.80
CA LEU A 390 -3.04 12.06 5.62
C LEU A 390 -3.13 13.59 5.61
N VAL A 391 -2.00 14.28 5.79
CA VAL A 391 -1.93 15.76 5.74
C VAL A 391 -2.35 16.29 4.36
N LEU A 392 -1.95 15.63 3.27
CA LEU A 392 -2.36 16.00 1.92
C LEU A 392 -3.88 15.87 1.72
N LEU A 393 -4.46 14.72 2.08
CA LEU A 393 -5.90 14.49 1.95
C LEU A 393 -6.70 15.48 2.82
N THR A 394 -6.29 15.69 4.07
CA THR A 394 -6.92 16.65 4.96
C THR A 394 -6.76 18.09 4.45
N GLY A 395 -5.60 18.42 3.90
CA GLY A 395 -5.33 19.72 3.30
C GLY A 395 -6.20 19.99 2.07
N PHE A 396 -6.42 18.99 1.21
CA PHE A 396 -7.33 19.10 0.06
C PHE A 396 -8.78 19.27 0.51
N LEU A 397 -9.23 18.53 1.51
CA LEU A 397 -10.56 18.67 2.08
C LEU A 397 -10.77 20.07 2.70
N LEU A 398 -9.80 20.56 3.49
CA LEU A 398 -9.88 21.89 4.09
C LEU A 398 -9.86 23.01 3.03
N LEU A 399 -9.07 22.86 1.98
CA LEU A 399 -9.03 23.82 0.88
C LEU A 399 -10.36 23.89 0.13
N PHE A 400 -10.99 22.74 -0.07
CA PHE A 400 -12.36 22.64 -0.62
C PHE A 400 -13.38 23.30 0.31
N MET A 401 -13.42 22.91 1.59
CA MET A 401 -14.42 23.41 2.55
C MET A 401 -14.31 24.92 2.81
N LEU A 402 -13.07 25.45 2.91
CA LEU A 402 -12.87 26.86 3.30
C LEU A 402 -12.92 27.81 2.12
N ARG A 403 -12.57 27.37 0.92
CA ARG A 403 -12.42 28.24 -0.26
C ARG A 403 -13.12 27.74 -1.51
N GLY A 404 -13.81 26.59 -1.47
CA GLY A 404 -14.35 25.97 -2.68
C GLY A 404 -13.27 25.63 -3.71
N THR A 405 -12.01 25.46 -3.29
CA THR A 405 -10.92 25.24 -4.22
C THR A 405 -10.68 23.76 -4.42
N VAL A 406 -10.73 23.31 -5.67
CA VAL A 406 -10.46 21.94 -6.09
C VAL A 406 -9.26 21.90 -7.02
N LEU A 407 -8.67 20.74 -7.16
CA LEU A 407 -7.59 20.46 -8.10
C LEU A 407 -7.86 19.12 -8.79
N GLU A 408 -7.18 18.85 -9.86
CA GLU A 408 -7.16 17.50 -10.41
C GLU A 408 -6.34 16.60 -9.46
N TYR A 409 -7.03 15.95 -8.52
CA TYR A 409 -6.38 15.17 -7.44
C TYR A 409 -5.52 14.04 -7.98
N SER A 410 -5.90 13.44 -9.10
CA SER A 410 -5.17 12.40 -9.80
C SER A 410 -3.75 12.85 -10.20
N VAL A 411 -3.56 14.13 -10.56
CA VAL A 411 -2.26 14.74 -10.92
C VAL A 411 -1.28 14.71 -9.74
N VAL A 412 -1.77 14.77 -8.50
CA VAL A 412 -0.92 14.72 -7.30
C VAL A 412 -0.89 13.33 -6.70
N LEU A 413 -2.05 12.69 -6.52
CA LEU A 413 -2.16 11.43 -5.78
C LEU A 413 -1.55 10.24 -6.51
N LEU A 414 -1.67 10.16 -7.85
CA LEU A 414 -1.11 9.05 -8.62
C LEU A 414 0.44 9.08 -8.61
N PRO A 415 1.11 10.20 -8.97
CA PRO A 415 2.57 10.26 -8.87
C PRO A 415 3.08 10.07 -7.44
N TRP A 416 2.41 10.67 -6.45
CA TRP A 416 2.74 10.47 -5.04
C TRP A 416 2.69 9.00 -4.64
N GLY A 417 1.59 8.30 -4.95
CA GLY A 417 1.40 6.88 -4.65
C GLY A 417 2.44 5.99 -5.31
N LEU A 418 2.73 6.20 -6.60
CA LEU A 418 3.73 5.42 -7.34
C LEU A 418 5.15 5.66 -6.82
N VAL A 419 5.51 6.90 -6.48
CA VAL A 419 6.80 7.22 -5.87
C VAL A 419 6.92 6.56 -4.50
N CYS A 420 5.89 6.66 -3.65
CA CYS A 420 5.87 6.02 -2.35
C CYS A 420 6.03 4.50 -2.45
N ALA A 421 5.24 3.85 -3.31
CA ALA A 421 5.30 2.40 -3.51
C ALA A 421 6.69 1.95 -4.03
N SER A 422 7.25 2.66 -5.00
CA SER A 422 8.56 2.36 -5.58
C SER A 422 9.69 2.53 -4.57
N LEU A 423 9.66 3.57 -3.73
CA LEU A 423 10.66 3.81 -2.69
C LEU A 423 10.56 2.79 -1.56
N ILE A 424 9.35 2.42 -1.13
CA ILE A 424 9.15 1.34 -0.14
C ILE A 424 9.71 0.03 -0.67
N TYR A 425 9.36 -0.34 -1.92
CA TYR A 425 9.87 -1.55 -2.56
C TYR A 425 11.40 -1.54 -2.68
N PHE A 426 11.98 -0.44 -3.15
CA PHE A 426 13.44 -0.28 -3.27
C PHE A 426 14.13 -0.43 -1.92
N HIS A 427 13.61 0.21 -0.88
CA HIS A 427 14.18 0.15 0.46
C HIS A 427 14.10 -1.26 1.05
N TYR A 428 12.96 -1.94 0.88
CA TYR A 428 12.77 -3.33 1.29
C TYR A 428 13.71 -4.29 0.54
N SER A 429 13.77 -4.19 -0.79
CA SER A 429 14.61 -5.06 -1.62
C SER A 429 16.10 -4.92 -1.29
N THR A 430 16.55 -3.69 -1.03
CA THR A 430 17.95 -3.43 -0.62
C THR A 430 18.29 -4.10 0.70
N GLN A 431 17.39 -4.04 1.69
CA GLN A 431 17.60 -4.71 2.98
C GLN A 431 17.61 -6.23 2.87
N VAL A 432 16.71 -6.79 2.05
CA VAL A 432 16.69 -8.24 1.81
C VAL A 432 18.00 -8.70 1.17
N GLN A 433 18.52 -7.95 0.19
CA GLN A 433 19.78 -8.25 -0.45
C GLN A 433 20.99 -8.14 0.49
N GLU A 434 21.05 -7.13 1.35
CA GLU A 434 22.09 -7.00 2.37
C GLU A 434 22.08 -8.19 3.34
N ARG A 435 20.90 -8.58 3.83
CA ARG A 435 20.74 -9.77 4.69
C ARG A 435 21.17 -11.06 3.99
N LYS A 436 20.82 -11.22 2.69
CA LYS A 436 21.20 -12.38 1.90
C LYS A 436 22.71 -12.48 1.72
N LYS A 437 23.40 -11.38 1.43
CA LYS A 437 24.86 -11.33 1.31
C LYS A 437 25.57 -11.73 2.61
N VAL A 438 25.10 -11.26 3.75
CA VAL A 438 25.63 -11.64 5.06
C VAL A 438 25.41 -13.14 5.30
N ARG A 439 24.22 -13.66 5.03
CA ARG A 439 23.92 -15.08 5.15
C ARG A 439 24.79 -15.96 4.25
N GLU A 440 24.99 -15.56 2.99
CA GLU A 440 25.84 -16.30 2.05
C GLU A 440 27.31 -16.32 2.48
N ALA A 441 27.83 -15.21 3.02
CA ALA A 441 29.21 -15.14 3.51
C ALA A 441 29.49 -16.07 4.70
N PHE A 442 28.53 -16.24 5.60
CA PHE A 442 28.67 -17.09 6.80
C PHE A 442 28.11 -18.50 6.62
N GLY A 443 27.24 -18.75 5.63
CA GLY A 443 26.59 -20.03 5.40
C GLY A 443 27.55 -21.21 5.09
N HIS A 444 28.77 -20.90 4.73
CA HIS A 444 29.78 -21.90 4.47
C HIS A 444 30.55 -22.36 5.74
N TYR A 445 30.42 -21.64 6.86
CA TYR A 445 31.21 -21.89 8.06
C TYR A 445 30.37 -22.33 9.26
N VAL A 446 29.07 -22.01 9.27
CA VAL A 446 28.21 -22.14 10.44
C VAL A 446 26.80 -22.59 10.05
N ALA A 447 26.11 -23.35 10.91
CA ALA A 447 24.73 -23.75 10.70
C ALA A 447 23.77 -22.55 10.58
N ASP A 448 22.74 -22.70 9.78
CA ASP A 448 21.76 -21.63 9.45
C ASP A 448 21.13 -20.94 10.69
N ASP A 449 20.92 -21.68 11.77
CA ASP A 449 20.31 -21.14 13.00
C ASP A 449 21.27 -20.24 13.78
N VAL A 450 22.55 -20.54 13.70
CA VAL A 450 23.62 -19.70 14.26
C VAL A 450 23.75 -18.39 13.52
N ILE A 451 23.63 -18.42 12.18
CA ILE A 451 23.64 -17.21 11.36
C ILE A 451 22.47 -16.30 11.71
N LYS A 452 21.27 -16.86 11.90
CA LYS A 452 20.08 -16.10 12.31
C LYS A 452 20.28 -15.35 13.62
N GLN A 453 21.02 -15.94 14.56
CA GLN A 453 21.26 -15.39 15.88
C GLN A 453 22.36 -14.32 15.85
N ILE A 454 23.45 -14.52 15.09
CA ILE A 454 24.48 -13.50 14.83
C ILE A 454 23.88 -12.28 14.14
N MET A 455 22.93 -12.46 13.24
CA MET A 455 22.25 -11.34 12.54
C MET A 455 21.33 -10.50 13.45
N LYS A 456 20.98 -10.98 14.63
CA LYS A 456 20.21 -10.20 15.62
C LYS A 456 21.11 -9.24 16.40
N ASP A 457 22.37 -9.59 16.59
CA ASP A 457 23.35 -8.78 17.30
C ASP A 457 24.36 -8.18 16.32
N LYS A 458 24.28 -6.85 16.11
CA LYS A 458 25.17 -6.14 15.18
C LYS A 458 26.61 -6.02 15.70
N ASP A 459 26.82 -6.10 16.99
CA ASP A 459 28.13 -5.96 17.62
C ASP A 459 28.94 -7.27 17.57
N ALA A 460 28.28 -8.39 17.29
CA ALA A 460 28.93 -9.70 17.10
C ALA A 460 29.88 -9.77 15.88
N LEU A 461 29.85 -8.79 14.99
CA LEU A 461 30.66 -8.73 13.76
C LEU A 461 31.86 -7.76 13.85
N CYS A 462 32.09 -7.13 15.00
CA CYS A 462 33.24 -6.25 15.17
C CYS A 462 34.55 -7.00 15.22
N ILE A 463 35.67 -6.41 14.73
CA ILE A 463 37.00 -6.92 14.90
C ILE A 463 37.32 -6.91 16.40
N GLY A 464 37.68 -8.09 16.95
CA GLY A 464 37.95 -8.30 18.36
C GLY A 464 37.58 -9.71 18.78
N GLY A 465 37.97 -10.10 19.98
CA GLY A 465 37.64 -11.41 20.53
C GLY A 465 37.17 -11.34 21.97
N ILE A 466 36.33 -12.28 22.32
CA ILE A 466 35.89 -12.48 23.70
C ILE A 466 36.54 -13.73 24.27
N LYS A 467 36.93 -13.69 25.52
CA LYS A 467 37.46 -14.85 26.25
C LYS A 467 36.29 -15.74 26.65
N LYS A 468 36.32 -17.00 26.21
CA LYS A 468 35.20 -17.94 26.36
C LYS A 468 35.72 -19.36 26.58
N PRO A 469 35.10 -20.18 27.45
CA PRO A 469 35.37 -21.59 27.53
C PRO A 469 34.87 -22.29 26.27
N VAL A 470 35.73 -23.07 25.61
CA VAL A 470 35.38 -23.81 24.39
C VAL A 470 35.93 -25.23 24.44
N ALA A 471 35.34 -26.14 23.69
CA ALA A 471 36.00 -27.40 23.35
C ALA A 471 36.54 -27.28 21.92
N VAL A 472 37.81 -27.58 21.77
CA VAL A 472 38.53 -27.55 20.51
C VAL A 472 38.67 -28.99 20.01
N LEU A 473 38.12 -29.25 18.83
CA LEU A 473 38.27 -30.53 18.13
C LEU A 473 39.24 -30.36 16.96
N ILE A 474 40.28 -31.21 16.92
CA ILE A 474 41.18 -31.33 15.78
C ILE A 474 41.10 -32.75 15.25
N CYS A 475 40.97 -32.89 13.94
CA CYS A 475 40.99 -34.18 13.25
C CYS A 475 42.00 -34.11 12.10
N ASP A 476 42.85 -35.12 11.96
CA ASP A 476 43.87 -35.20 10.92
C ASP A 476 43.94 -36.63 10.31
N ILE A 477 44.43 -36.71 9.07
CA ILE A 477 44.63 -37.99 8.36
C ILE A 477 46.04 -38.50 8.61
N ARG A 478 46.13 -39.68 9.20
CA ARG A 478 47.46 -40.28 9.48
C ARG A 478 48.18 -40.66 8.20
N ASN A 479 49.47 -40.32 8.20
CA ASN A 479 50.38 -40.63 7.08
C ASN A 479 49.94 -39.99 5.76
N PHE A 480 49.22 -38.84 5.82
CA PHE A 480 48.71 -38.13 4.65
C PHE A 480 49.81 -37.76 3.65
N THR A 481 51.00 -37.36 4.12
CA THR A 481 52.16 -37.08 3.26
C THR A 481 52.49 -38.25 2.35
N SER A 482 52.59 -39.48 2.92
CA SER A 482 52.85 -40.69 2.14
C SER A 482 51.72 -41.06 1.19
N LEU A 483 50.47 -40.73 1.58
CA LEU A 483 49.30 -40.87 0.72
C LEU A 483 49.39 -39.93 -0.48
N CYS A 484 49.85 -38.69 -0.28
CA CYS A 484 50.07 -37.72 -1.36
C CYS A 484 51.16 -38.17 -2.33
N GLU A 485 52.26 -38.73 -1.83
CA GLU A 485 53.36 -39.22 -2.68
C GLU A 485 52.95 -40.40 -3.58
N SER A 486 52.01 -41.22 -3.10
CA SER A 486 51.53 -42.42 -3.81
C SER A 486 50.34 -42.20 -4.72
N SER A 487 49.71 -41.01 -4.70
CA SER A 487 48.45 -40.73 -5.38
C SER A 487 48.57 -39.61 -6.42
N ARG A 488 47.65 -39.58 -7.42
CA ARG A 488 47.58 -38.47 -8.38
C ARG A 488 46.90 -37.27 -7.73
N PRO A 489 47.25 -36.00 -8.07
CA PRO A 489 46.70 -34.80 -7.46
C PRO A 489 45.15 -34.75 -7.47
N ASN A 490 44.51 -35.11 -8.60
CA ASN A 490 43.06 -35.12 -8.72
C ASN A 490 42.39 -36.15 -7.79
N GLN A 491 43.01 -37.29 -7.56
CA GLN A 491 42.50 -38.31 -6.65
C GLN A 491 42.55 -37.83 -5.20
N ILE A 492 43.67 -37.19 -4.80
CA ILE A 492 43.83 -36.61 -3.46
C ILE A 492 42.78 -35.52 -3.21
N THR A 493 42.60 -34.59 -4.17
CA THR A 493 41.60 -33.52 -4.04
C THR A 493 40.20 -34.09 -3.89
N ASN A 494 39.85 -35.11 -4.66
CA ASN A 494 38.54 -35.74 -4.58
C ASN A 494 38.32 -36.44 -3.23
N PHE A 495 39.34 -37.18 -2.76
CA PHE A 495 39.32 -37.83 -1.45
C PHE A 495 39.18 -36.82 -0.31
N LEU A 496 40.00 -35.75 -0.31
CA LEU A 496 39.91 -34.67 0.69
C LEU A 496 38.55 -34.02 0.71
N ASN A 497 37.94 -33.73 -0.44
CA ASN A 497 36.60 -33.14 -0.50
C ASN A 497 35.55 -34.04 0.16
N HIS A 498 35.61 -35.36 -0.06
CA HIS A 498 34.70 -36.30 0.62
C HIS A 498 34.95 -36.38 2.12
N TYR A 499 36.22 -36.45 2.52
CA TYR A 499 36.60 -36.43 3.92
C TYR A 499 36.13 -35.14 4.62
N PHE A 500 36.43 -33.98 4.04
CA PHE A 500 36.00 -32.69 4.60
C PHE A 500 34.48 -32.57 4.70
N ASN A 501 33.74 -33.02 3.69
CA ASN A 501 32.28 -32.99 3.73
C ASN A 501 31.76 -33.86 4.90
N VAL A 502 32.21 -35.09 5.04
CA VAL A 502 31.74 -35.98 6.11
C VAL A 502 32.07 -35.41 7.50
N VAL A 503 33.32 -34.97 7.72
CA VAL A 503 33.72 -34.40 9.00
C VAL A 503 32.97 -33.12 9.32
N THR A 504 32.81 -32.22 8.33
CA THR A 504 32.07 -30.97 8.50
C THR A 504 30.61 -31.21 8.82
N GLU A 505 29.94 -32.15 8.12
CA GLU A 505 28.56 -32.52 8.42
C GLU A 505 28.36 -33.02 9.85
N ILE A 506 29.31 -33.83 10.35
CA ILE A 506 29.28 -34.32 11.73
C ILE A 506 29.44 -33.17 12.72
N VAL A 507 30.40 -32.26 12.49
CA VAL A 507 30.64 -31.09 13.34
C VAL A 507 29.39 -30.20 13.40
N ILE A 508 28.83 -29.87 12.24
CA ILE A 508 27.63 -29.01 12.16
C ILE A 508 26.40 -29.68 12.80
N ALA A 509 26.22 -31.00 12.58
CA ALA A 509 25.12 -31.74 13.18
C ALA A 509 25.18 -31.77 14.72
N ARG A 510 26.39 -31.63 15.30
CA ARG A 510 26.63 -31.51 16.74
C ARG A 510 26.75 -30.08 17.23
N GLN A 511 26.25 -29.09 16.43
CA GLN A 511 26.26 -27.67 16.75
C GLN A 511 27.68 -27.07 16.95
N GLY A 512 28.70 -27.72 16.41
CA GLY A 512 30.04 -27.19 16.32
C GLY A 512 30.20 -26.21 15.17
N MET A 513 31.15 -25.30 15.29
CA MET A 513 31.59 -24.39 14.24
C MET A 513 32.86 -24.93 13.60
N LEU A 514 32.87 -25.03 12.27
CA LEU A 514 34.11 -25.27 11.54
C LEU A 514 34.94 -23.99 11.55
N ASP A 515 36.13 -24.02 12.15
CA ASP A 515 37.05 -22.87 12.14
C ASP A 515 37.81 -22.82 10.79
N LYS A 516 38.58 -23.83 10.47
CA LYS A 516 39.35 -23.89 9.21
C LYS A 516 39.84 -25.30 8.88
N TYR A 517 40.25 -25.46 7.62
CA TYR A 517 41.08 -26.58 7.18
C TYR A 517 42.54 -26.17 7.21
N MET A 518 43.43 -27.05 7.70
CA MET A 518 44.89 -26.84 7.79
C MET A 518 45.59 -27.98 7.10
N GLY A 519 45.74 -27.92 5.76
CA GLY A 519 46.19 -29.07 4.97
C GLY A 519 45.09 -30.14 4.92
N ASP A 520 45.34 -31.28 5.52
CA ASP A 520 44.40 -32.38 5.74
C ASP A 520 43.72 -32.33 7.11
N ALA A 521 44.15 -31.44 7.99
CA ALA A 521 43.52 -31.28 9.31
C ALA A 521 42.27 -30.42 9.27
N VAL A 522 41.29 -30.80 10.08
CA VAL A 522 40.04 -30.06 10.33
C VAL A 522 40.08 -29.54 11.76
N LEU A 523 39.87 -28.24 11.91
CA LEU A 523 39.74 -27.57 13.20
C LEU A 523 38.33 -27.09 13.42
N ALA A 524 37.72 -27.48 14.54
CA ALA A 524 36.39 -27.10 14.92
C ALA A 524 36.31 -26.63 16.37
N LEU A 525 35.37 -25.69 16.64
CA LEU A 525 35.11 -25.13 17.96
C LEU A 525 33.68 -25.42 18.39
N PHE A 526 33.51 -25.77 19.67
CA PHE A 526 32.18 -25.92 20.28
C PHE A 526 32.02 -24.89 21.41
N ASN A 527 30.84 -24.36 21.63
CA ASN A 527 30.53 -23.20 22.46
C ASN A 527 30.98 -21.87 21.83
N ALA A 528 31.18 -21.83 20.53
CA ALA A 528 31.48 -20.62 19.76
C ALA A 528 30.85 -20.74 18.36
N PRO A 529 30.33 -19.67 17.78
CA PRO A 529 30.14 -18.33 18.33
C PRO A 529 29.03 -18.25 19.38
N LEU A 530 28.12 -19.23 19.40
CA LEU A 530 26.97 -19.27 20.33
C LEU A 530 27.29 -20.08 21.57
N ASP A 531 26.54 -19.81 22.65
CA ASP A 531 26.58 -20.61 23.87
C ASP A 531 25.89 -21.95 23.63
N LEU A 532 26.56 -23.00 24.08
CA LEU A 532 26.11 -24.39 24.01
C LEU A 532 26.34 -25.03 25.40
N GLU A 533 25.29 -25.38 26.12
CA GLU A 533 25.39 -25.85 27.51
C GLU A 533 26.21 -27.13 27.66
N ASP A 534 26.02 -28.08 26.73
CA ASP A 534 26.69 -29.39 26.71
C ASP A 534 27.84 -29.48 25.69
N TYR A 535 28.52 -28.36 25.40
CA TYR A 535 29.51 -28.25 24.33
C TYR A 535 30.63 -29.27 24.38
N ILE A 536 31.09 -29.67 25.57
CA ILE A 536 32.12 -30.67 25.73
C ILE A 536 31.60 -32.05 25.29
N VAL A 537 30.40 -32.41 25.73
CA VAL A 537 29.76 -33.68 25.35
C VAL A 537 29.54 -33.72 23.83
N GLN A 538 29.05 -32.62 23.22
CA GLN A 538 28.86 -32.58 21.77
C GLN A 538 30.17 -32.68 21.01
N ALA A 539 31.24 -32.07 21.47
CA ALA A 539 32.59 -32.19 20.87
C ALA A 539 33.12 -33.65 20.95
N CYS A 540 32.98 -34.31 22.09
CA CYS A 540 33.41 -35.70 22.27
C CYS A 540 32.53 -36.67 21.44
N CYS A 541 31.23 -36.43 21.37
CA CYS A 541 30.32 -37.19 20.50
C CYS A 541 30.68 -37.02 19.02
N ALA A 542 31.05 -35.78 18.61
CA ALA A 542 31.53 -35.52 17.26
C ALA A 542 32.81 -36.27 16.99
N ALA A 543 33.81 -36.20 17.89
CA ALA A 543 35.07 -36.93 17.78
C ALA A 543 34.87 -38.45 17.66
N HIS A 544 33.98 -39.01 18.49
CA HIS A 544 33.60 -40.41 18.41
C HIS A 544 32.98 -40.77 17.05
N GLN A 545 32.04 -39.99 16.60
CA GLN A 545 31.38 -40.22 15.32
C GLN A 545 32.33 -40.08 14.13
N ILE A 546 33.26 -39.11 14.19
CA ILE A 546 34.34 -38.97 13.18
C ILE A 546 35.22 -40.21 13.15
N SER A 547 35.64 -40.73 14.30
CA SER A 547 36.49 -41.94 14.36
C SER A 547 35.81 -43.16 13.71
N LEU A 548 34.52 -43.25 13.76
CA LEU A 548 33.71 -44.31 13.15
C LEU A 548 33.33 -44.05 11.68
N SER A 549 33.57 -42.84 11.16
CA SER A 549 33.11 -42.42 9.82
C SER A 549 33.97 -42.96 8.66
N ARG A 550 35.06 -43.66 8.93
CA ARG A 550 35.96 -44.19 7.90
C ARG A 550 35.24 -44.95 6.79
N ALA A 551 34.29 -45.82 7.14
CA ALA A 551 33.51 -46.58 6.14
C ALA A 551 32.66 -45.68 5.25
N THR A 552 32.11 -44.62 5.80
CA THR A 552 31.29 -43.62 5.06
C THR A 552 32.18 -42.84 4.09
N ILE A 553 33.34 -42.38 4.53
CA ILE A 553 34.32 -41.66 3.71
C ILE A 553 34.74 -42.53 2.51
N LEU A 554 35.13 -43.81 2.79
CA LEU A 554 35.54 -44.76 1.75
C LEU A 554 34.42 -45.06 0.75
N LYS A 555 33.17 -45.13 1.20
CA LYS A 555 32.03 -45.39 0.31
C LYS A 555 31.84 -44.24 -0.67
N GLN A 556 32.08 -43.01 -0.25
CA GLN A 556 31.96 -41.82 -1.08
C GLN A 556 33.17 -41.57 -1.97
N ALA A 557 34.40 -41.83 -1.44
CA ALA A 557 35.65 -41.60 -2.16
C ALA A 557 35.95 -42.65 -3.27
N GLY A 558 35.19 -43.76 -3.30
CA GLY A 558 35.37 -44.82 -4.28
C GLY A 558 36.31 -45.96 -3.81
N LYS A 559 36.38 -47.06 -4.59
CA LYS A 559 37.14 -48.29 -4.23
C LYS A 559 38.62 -48.21 -4.59
N ASP A 560 39.25 -47.03 -4.59
CA ASP A 560 40.70 -46.94 -4.88
C ASP A 560 41.50 -47.59 -3.75
N PRO A 561 42.37 -48.57 -4.06
CA PRO A 561 43.18 -49.31 -3.06
C PRO A 561 44.04 -48.39 -2.20
N VAL A 562 44.44 -47.23 -2.72
CA VAL A 562 45.34 -46.28 -2.04
C VAL A 562 44.70 -45.74 -0.75
N TYR A 563 43.38 -45.60 -0.72
CA TYR A 563 42.67 -45.05 0.44
C TYR A 563 42.17 -46.08 1.44
N GLN A 564 42.33 -47.39 1.15
CA GLN A 564 41.77 -48.44 2.00
C GLN A 564 42.42 -48.50 3.40
N ASN A 565 43.63 -47.97 3.57
CA ASN A 565 44.38 -48.04 4.80
C ASN A 565 44.54 -46.72 5.55
N PHE A 566 43.79 -45.64 5.15
CA PHE A 566 43.87 -44.41 5.91
C PHE A 566 43.23 -44.54 7.31
N GLN A 567 43.80 -43.83 8.24
CA GLN A 567 43.31 -43.74 9.62
C GLN A 567 43.10 -42.26 9.99
N LEU A 568 42.20 -42.00 10.91
CA LEU A 568 41.94 -40.65 11.45
C LEU A 568 42.50 -40.56 12.87
N GLY A 569 43.19 -39.47 13.16
CA GLY A 569 43.51 -39.03 14.50
C GLY A 569 42.61 -37.86 14.90
N VAL A 570 41.96 -37.99 16.04
CA VAL A 570 41.07 -36.92 16.55
C VAL A 570 41.52 -36.58 17.97
N ALA A 571 41.48 -35.29 18.31
CA ALA A 571 41.67 -34.87 19.69
C ALA A 571 40.63 -33.82 20.10
N VAL A 572 40.23 -33.85 21.36
CA VAL A 572 39.40 -32.84 21.99
C VAL A 572 40.11 -32.29 23.21
N ALA A 573 40.28 -30.97 23.26
CA ALA A 573 40.80 -30.27 24.44
C ALA A 573 39.84 -29.13 24.84
N CYS A 574 39.63 -28.97 26.13
CA CYS A 574 38.72 -28.01 26.70
C CYS A 574 39.44 -26.93 27.50
N GLY A 575 39.05 -25.70 27.35
CA GLY A 575 39.62 -24.56 28.10
C GLY A 575 39.25 -23.20 27.55
N GLU A 576 39.86 -22.18 28.13
CA GLU A 576 39.63 -20.81 27.73
C GLU A 576 40.33 -20.46 26.42
N VAL A 577 39.61 -19.85 25.50
CA VAL A 577 40.08 -19.39 24.19
C VAL A 577 39.52 -17.98 23.94
N ILE A 578 40.30 -17.15 23.30
CA ILE A 578 39.77 -15.87 22.76
C ILE A 578 39.16 -16.20 21.39
N VAL A 579 37.86 -16.05 21.26
CA VAL A 579 37.13 -16.31 20.00
C VAL A 579 36.58 -15.02 19.44
N GLY A 580 36.69 -14.80 18.14
CA GLY A 580 36.22 -13.60 17.47
C GLY A 580 36.77 -13.41 16.07
N ASN A 581 36.47 -12.23 15.48
CA ASN A 581 37.02 -11.88 14.18
C ASN A 581 38.46 -11.43 14.28
N MET A 582 39.35 -12.24 13.77
CA MET A 582 40.81 -12.04 13.83
C MET A 582 41.38 -11.87 12.44
N GLY A 583 42.23 -10.86 12.24
CA GLY A 583 42.89 -10.58 10.96
C GLY A 583 43.12 -9.09 10.73
N SER A 584 43.18 -8.72 9.48
CA SER A 584 43.30 -7.31 9.03
C SER A 584 41.94 -6.73 8.69
N ASP A 585 41.86 -5.41 8.51
CA ASP A 585 40.62 -4.70 8.07
C ASP A 585 40.04 -5.20 6.72
N ARG A 586 40.86 -5.92 5.94
CA ARG A 586 40.47 -6.43 4.61
C ARG A 586 40.18 -7.91 4.59
N ILE A 587 40.87 -8.69 5.42
CA ILE A 587 40.78 -10.15 5.48
C ILE A 587 40.77 -10.55 6.95
N PHE A 588 39.68 -11.07 7.42
CA PHE A 588 39.52 -11.58 8.77
C PHE A 588 38.75 -12.91 8.73
N ASN A 589 39.02 -13.77 9.69
CA ASN A 589 38.30 -15.01 9.92
C ASN A 589 37.80 -15.01 11.36
N TYR A 590 36.62 -15.55 11.59
CA TYR A 590 36.15 -15.85 12.93
C TYR A 590 36.86 -17.12 13.39
N THR A 591 37.70 -17.00 14.39
CA THR A 591 38.59 -18.10 14.84
C THR A 591 38.86 -17.99 16.32
N GLY A 592 39.45 -19.08 16.88
CA GLY A 592 39.94 -19.14 18.25
C GLY A 592 41.45 -18.95 18.36
N ILE A 593 41.92 -18.22 19.38
CA ILE A 593 43.35 -18.12 19.74
C ILE A 593 43.50 -18.40 21.25
N GLY A 594 44.38 -19.34 21.58
CA GLY A 594 44.65 -19.67 22.98
C GLY A 594 45.48 -20.93 23.15
N ASN A 595 45.93 -21.18 24.38
CA ASN A 595 46.73 -22.36 24.70
C ASN A 595 45.98 -23.67 24.46
N THR A 596 44.67 -23.68 24.65
CA THR A 596 43.79 -24.84 24.41
C THR A 596 43.89 -25.34 22.97
N MET A 597 44.00 -24.42 21.99
CA MET A 597 44.20 -24.77 20.58
C MET A 597 45.50 -25.55 20.37
N ASN A 598 46.56 -25.10 21.04
CA ASN A 598 47.87 -25.76 20.97
C ASN A 598 47.86 -27.15 21.68
N ILE A 599 47.15 -27.25 22.81
CA ILE A 599 46.95 -28.51 23.52
C ILE A 599 46.24 -29.51 22.62
N ALA A 600 45.10 -29.12 22.01
CA ALA A 600 44.35 -29.96 21.09
C ALA A 600 45.21 -30.49 19.94
N SER A 601 46.02 -29.61 19.31
CA SER A 601 46.92 -30.02 18.22
C SER A 601 48.01 -31.02 18.68
N ARG A 602 48.52 -30.85 19.91
CA ARG A 602 49.52 -31.77 20.46
C ARG A 602 48.93 -33.11 20.86
N LEU A 603 47.72 -33.12 21.43
CA LEU A 603 46.96 -34.33 21.73
C LEU A 603 46.67 -35.13 20.44
N GLU A 604 46.30 -34.42 19.38
CA GLU A 604 46.08 -35.07 18.08
C GLU A 604 47.33 -35.81 17.64
N GLY A 605 48.52 -35.17 17.70
CA GLY A 605 49.78 -35.78 17.34
C GLY A 605 50.14 -37.04 18.15
N LEU A 606 49.68 -37.15 19.42
CA LEU A 606 49.90 -38.35 20.25
C LEU A 606 49.12 -39.58 19.77
N ASN A 607 47.98 -39.37 19.03
CA ASN A 607 47.30 -40.49 18.40
C ASN A 607 48.23 -41.33 17.51
N LYS A 608 49.26 -40.73 16.90
CA LYS A 608 50.25 -41.45 16.09
C LYS A 608 51.16 -42.29 16.94
N TYR A 609 51.53 -41.80 18.12
CA TYR A 609 52.43 -42.55 19.04
C TYR A 609 51.73 -43.74 19.70
N TYR A 610 50.51 -43.48 20.25
CA TYR A 610 49.74 -44.53 20.94
C TYR A 610 48.94 -45.41 20.00
N HIS A 611 48.84 -45.09 18.73
CA HIS A 611 47.97 -45.74 17.74
C HIS A 611 46.48 -45.75 18.15
N THR A 612 46.01 -44.71 18.85
CA THR A 612 44.64 -44.49 19.25
C THR A 612 43.89 -43.69 18.17
N SER A 613 42.58 -43.70 18.15
CA SER A 613 41.78 -42.90 17.21
C SER A 613 41.34 -41.55 17.77
N VAL A 614 41.09 -41.49 19.08
CA VAL A 614 40.61 -40.27 19.75
C VAL A 614 41.30 -40.11 21.08
N ILE A 615 41.94 -38.94 21.28
CA ILE A 615 42.52 -38.56 22.59
C ILE A 615 41.80 -37.37 23.14
N LEU A 616 41.50 -37.42 24.43
CA LEU A 616 40.81 -36.38 25.22
C LEU A 616 41.74 -35.82 26.28
N ASP A 617 41.59 -34.55 26.63
CA ASP A 617 42.14 -34.01 27.86
C ASP A 617 41.27 -34.38 29.08
N ALA A 618 41.76 -34.05 30.30
CA ALA A 618 41.04 -34.37 31.53
C ALA A 618 39.64 -33.76 31.63
N ALA A 619 39.44 -32.53 31.14
CA ALA A 619 38.16 -31.87 31.19
C ALA A 619 37.13 -32.52 30.23
N ALA A 620 37.57 -32.92 29.04
CA ALA A 620 36.75 -33.66 28.09
C ALA A 620 36.37 -35.04 28.63
N TYR A 621 37.33 -35.76 29.25
CA TYR A 621 37.07 -37.06 29.88
C TYR A 621 36.03 -36.97 31.00
N GLU A 622 36.19 -36.05 31.93
CA GLU A 622 35.22 -35.86 33.05
C GLU A 622 33.80 -35.63 32.58
N ALA A 623 33.63 -34.96 31.44
CA ALA A 623 32.31 -34.68 30.88
C ALA A 623 31.64 -35.90 30.20
N VAL A 624 32.42 -36.93 29.79
CA VAL A 624 31.88 -38.04 28.98
C VAL A 624 32.15 -39.43 29.52
N LYS A 625 32.92 -39.58 30.64
CA LYS A 625 33.27 -40.88 31.23
C LYS A 625 32.07 -41.79 31.54
N ASP A 626 30.92 -41.23 31.88
CA ASP A 626 29.70 -41.97 32.16
C ASP A 626 28.80 -42.19 30.92
N ILE A 627 29.20 -41.60 29.78
CA ILE A 627 28.41 -41.62 28.54
C ILE A 627 29.09 -42.47 27.44
N LEU A 628 30.39 -42.34 27.34
CA LEU A 628 31.20 -43.00 26.32
C LEU A 628 32.33 -43.86 26.93
N PRO A 629 32.70 -44.98 26.32
CA PRO A 629 33.78 -45.82 26.85
C PRO A 629 35.09 -45.08 26.74
N CYS A 630 35.70 -44.76 27.88
CA CYS A 630 36.98 -44.06 27.95
C CYS A 630 37.93 -44.79 28.86
N ARG A 631 39.22 -44.67 28.64
CA ARG A 631 40.27 -45.12 29.57
C ARG A 631 41.32 -44.05 29.82
N HIS A 632 41.89 -44.01 31.00
CA HIS A 632 43.09 -43.25 31.30
C HIS A 632 44.26 -43.85 30.52
N LEU A 633 44.86 -43.05 29.59
CA LEU A 633 45.88 -43.57 28.67
C LEU A 633 47.28 -43.40 29.21
N ASP A 634 47.63 -42.22 29.69
CA ASP A 634 48.96 -41.93 30.21
C ASP A 634 49.04 -40.54 30.89
N HIS A 635 50.17 -40.25 31.55
CA HIS A 635 50.63 -38.94 31.98
C HIS A 635 51.78 -38.47 31.10
N VAL A 636 51.62 -37.35 30.39
CA VAL A 636 52.60 -36.92 29.41
C VAL A 636 52.95 -35.44 29.53
N TYR A 637 54.23 -35.13 29.30
CA TYR A 637 54.65 -33.75 29.10
C TYR A 637 54.43 -33.34 27.64
N LEU A 638 53.47 -32.48 27.39
CA LEU A 638 53.31 -31.94 26.06
C LEU A 638 54.38 -30.89 25.76
N LYS A 639 54.98 -30.90 24.57
CA LYS A 639 56.05 -29.98 24.18
C LYS A 639 55.68 -28.53 24.50
N GLY A 640 56.42 -27.85 25.40
CA GLY A 640 56.19 -26.48 25.85
C GLY A 640 55.03 -26.33 26.84
N VAL A 641 54.63 -27.40 27.52
CA VAL A 641 53.79 -27.39 28.71
C VAL A 641 54.59 -27.94 29.85
N ASN A 642 54.81 -27.16 30.92
CA ASN A 642 55.72 -27.54 32.03
C ASN A 642 55.07 -28.44 33.10
N ILE A 643 53.78 -28.76 32.92
CA ILE A 643 53.01 -29.58 33.84
C ILE A 643 52.58 -30.83 33.08
N PRO A 644 52.77 -32.05 33.68
CA PRO A 644 52.28 -33.24 33.05
C PRO A 644 50.78 -33.22 32.87
N GLN A 645 50.30 -33.66 31.70
CA GLN A 645 48.92 -33.71 31.35
C GLN A 645 48.44 -35.16 31.38
N GLN A 646 47.29 -35.37 32.04
CA GLN A 646 46.58 -36.64 31.95
C GLN A 646 45.87 -36.70 30.59
N ILE A 647 46.10 -37.77 29.89
CA ILE A 647 45.46 -38.00 28.59
C ILE A 647 44.60 -39.25 28.63
N TYR A 648 43.50 -39.19 27.96
CA TYR A 648 42.49 -40.25 27.94
C TYR A 648 42.19 -40.67 26.51
N GLU A 649 41.93 -41.96 26.32
CA GLU A 649 41.44 -42.48 25.06
C GLU A 649 39.95 -42.65 25.12
N LEU A 650 39.24 -42.15 24.09
CA LEU A 650 37.88 -42.54 23.84
C LEU A 650 37.91 -43.85 23.05
N CYS A 651 37.58 -44.94 23.71
CA CYS A 651 37.72 -46.28 23.20
C CYS A 651 36.68 -46.61 22.11
N PRO A 652 37.01 -47.50 21.15
CA PRO A 652 36.04 -48.06 20.23
C PRO A 652 34.87 -48.73 20.97
N PRO A 653 33.63 -48.71 20.42
CA PRO A 653 32.45 -49.27 21.10
C PRO A 653 32.53 -50.74 21.48
N ALA A 654 33.42 -51.50 20.83
CA ALA A 654 33.62 -52.94 21.12
C ALA A 654 34.61 -53.20 22.25
N THR A 655 35.22 -52.17 22.85
CA THR A 655 36.24 -52.36 23.94
C THR A 655 35.51 -52.80 25.21
N SER A 656 36.03 -53.91 25.81
CA SER A 656 35.40 -54.44 27.02
C SER A 656 35.73 -53.59 28.25
N THR A 657 34.76 -53.42 29.13
CA THR A 657 34.91 -52.67 30.39
C THR A 657 35.94 -53.35 31.31
N GLU A 658 36.08 -54.71 31.25
CA GLU A 658 37.04 -55.45 31.98
C GLU A 658 38.47 -55.11 31.55
N PHE A 659 38.71 -54.98 30.24
CA PHE A 659 40.00 -54.55 29.72
C PHE A 659 40.33 -53.10 30.13
N ILE A 660 39.37 -52.19 30.06
CA ILE A 660 39.57 -50.80 30.49
C ILE A 660 40.01 -50.75 31.96
N ALA A 661 39.31 -51.46 32.84
CA ALA A 661 39.60 -51.50 34.26
C ALA A 661 40.97 -52.15 34.53
N ALA A 662 41.36 -53.21 33.77
CA ALA A 662 42.67 -53.87 33.89
C ALA A 662 43.83 -52.95 33.47
N TYR A 663 43.65 -52.18 32.37
CA TYR A 663 44.63 -51.20 31.90
C TYR A 663 44.83 -50.05 32.90
N GLU A 664 43.73 -49.45 33.39
CA GLU A 664 43.76 -48.33 34.33
C GLU A 664 44.40 -48.77 35.67
N ASN A 665 44.07 -49.95 36.17
CA ASN A 665 44.75 -50.50 37.34
C ASN A 665 46.29 -50.67 37.13
N ALA A 666 46.68 -51.13 35.95
CA ALA A 666 48.10 -51.27 35.61
C ALA A 666 48.82 -49.90 35.54
N LEU A 667 48.12 -48.91 34.97
CA LEU A 667 48.62 -47.50 34.89
C LEU A 667 48.72 -46.87 36.29
N ASP A 668 47.77 -47.09 37.15
CA ASP A 668 47.76 -46.61 38.52
C ASP A 668 48.97 -47.21 39.34
N GLU A 669 49.25 -48.53 39.18
CA GLU A 669 50.40 -49.14 39.80
C GLU A 669 51.73 -48.56 39.27
N LEU A 670 51.78 -48.25 37.97
CA LEU A 670 52.95 -47.60 37.36
C LEU A 670 53.14 -46.17 37.95
N ILE A 671 52.07 -45.35 38.03
CA ILE A 671 52.13 -44.01 38.57
C ILE A 671 52.58 -44.03 40.06
N ARG A 672 52.17 -45.03 40.83
CA ARG A 672 52.59 -45.21 42.23
C ARG A 672 54.06 -45.68 42.37
N GLY A 673 54.72 -45.99 41.27
CA GLY A 673 56.09 -46.50 41.28
C GLY A 673 56.21 -48.00 41.59
N ASN A 674 55.11 -48.77 41.53
CA ASN A 674 55.06 -50.19 41.78
C ASN A 674 55.37 -50.99 40.48
N PHE A 675 56.54 -50.88 39.94
CA PHE A 675 56.94 -51.39 38.60
C PHE A 675 56.64 -52.85 38.33
N ASP A 676 56.91 -53.76 39.31
CA ASP A 676 56.63 -55.17 39.14
C ASP A 676 55.15 -55.49 39.12
N SER A 677 54.34 -54.84 39.98
CA SER A 677 52.89 -54.92 39.98
C SER A 677 52.31 -54.37 38.71
N ALA A 678 52.80 -53.20 38.26
CA ALA A 678 52.37 -52.57 37.02
C ALA A 678 52.65 -53.48 35.80
N ARG A 679 53.82 -54.06 35.74
CA ARG A 679 54.21 -55.01 34.67
C ARG A 679 53.27 -56.19 34.61
N GLN A 680 52.99 -56.81 35.77
CA GLN A 680 52.07 -57.95 35.81
C GLN A 680 50.66 -57.59 35.40
N ALA A 681 50.17 -56.45 35.88
CA ALA A 681 48.84 -55.96 35.53
C ALA A 681 48.68 -55.58 34.02
N PHE A 682 49.77 -55.01 33.41
CA PHE A 682 49.77 -54.82 31.96
C PHE A 682 49.81 -56.10 31.16
N LEU A 683 50.52 -57.13 31.63
CA LEU A 683 50.49 -58.44 31.01
C LEU A 683 49.13 -59.11 31.11
N ASP A 684 48.39 -58.90 32.20
CA ASP A 684 47.05 -59.41 32.35
C ASP A 684 46.08 -58.64 31.48
N ALA A 685 46.21 -57.28 31.37
CA ALA A 685 45.46 -56.47 30.42
C ALA A 685 45.71 -56.88 28.95
N GLN A 686 46.98 -57.22 28.61
CA GLN A 686 47.37 -57.72 27.29
C GLN A 686 46.70 -59.07 26.92
N LYS A 687 46.41 -59.95 27.91
CA LYS A 687 45.66 -61.18 27.65
C LYS A 687 44.18 -60.89 27.25
N LEU A 688 43.62 -59.81 27.79
CA LEU A 688 42.25 -59.39 27.46
C LEU A 688 42.15 -58.69 26.10
N ALA A 689 43.22 -57.97 25.70
CA ALA A 689 43.28 -57.25 24.41
C ALA A 689 44.70 -57.40 23.78
N PRO A 690 45.05 -58.56 23.15
CA PRO A 690 46.40 -58.86 22.62
C PRO A 690 46.88 -57.86 21.54
N GLU A 691 45.93 -57.22 20.84
CA GLU A 691 46.23 -56.25 19.74
C GLU A 691 46.36 -54.82 20.24
N ASP A 692 46.11 -54.55 21.54
CA ASP A 692 46.19 -53.20 22.07
C ASP A 692 47.62 -52.64 22.05
N ILE A 693 47.86 -51.66 21.22
CA ILE A 693 49.18 -51.08 21.06
C ILE A 693 49.64 -50.26 22.28
N PRO A 694 48.78 -49.43 22.90
CA PRO A 694 49.15 -48.72 24.12
C PRO A 694 49.63 -49.63 25.22
N THR A 695 49.04 -50.80 25.46
CA THR A 695 49.49 -51.79 26.43
C THR A 695 50.94 -52.31 26.09
N ARG A 696 51.20 -52.56 24.83
CA ARG A 696 52.53 -52.95 24.38
C ARG A 696 53.61 -51.86 24.58
N ILE A 697 53.21 -50.60 24.31
CA ILE A 697 54.04 -49.40 24.56
C ILE A 697 54.41 -49.32 26.04
N MET A 698 53.43 -49.48 26.93
CA MET A 698 53.65 -49.41 28.37
C MET A 698 54.57 -50.55 28.86
N LEU A 699 54.37 -51.75 28.37
CA LEU A 699 55.26 -52.89 28.68
C LEU A 699 56.70 -52.65 28.19
N THR A 700 56.89 -52.17 26.97
CA THR A 700 58.20 -51.79 26.43
C THR A 700 58.84 -50.66 27.24
N ARG A 701 58.08 -49.68 27.66
CA ARG A 701 58.52 -48.57 28.52
C ARG A 701 59.05 -49.15 29.87
N LEU A 702 58.32 -50.07 30.51
CA LEU A 702 58.68 -50.69 31.75
C LEU A 702 59.96 -51.55 31.66
N GLU A 703 60.29 -52.09 30.48
CA GLU A 703 61.57 -52.81 30.23
C GLU A 703 62.75 -51.86 30.15
N THR A 704 62.60 -50.64 29.76
CA THR A 704 63.68 -49.66 29.58
C THR A 704 63.75 -48.62 30.70
N LEU A 705 62.81 -48.61 31.63
CA LEU A 705 62.69 -47.65 32.73
C LEU A 705 63.72 -47.97 33.82
N ASP A 706 64.53 -46.96 34.20
CA ASP A 706 65.35 -47.03 35.38
C ASP A 706 64.54 -46.56 36.62
N PRO A 707 64.29 -47.50 37.58
CA PRO A 707 63.48 -47.16 38.76
C PRO A 707 64.04 -46.01 39.59
N HIS A 708 65.35 -45.72 39.52
CA HIS A 708 66.02 -44.67 40.30
C HIS A 708 65.83 -43.27 39.66
N THR A 709 65.38 -43.18 38.41
CA THR A 709 65.18 -41.90 37.69
C THR A 709 63.71 -41.56 37.51
N TRP A 710 62.83 -42.42 38.00
CA TRP A 710 61.33 -42.18 37.87
C TRP A 710 60.91 -41.04 38.74
N THR A 711 60.22 -40.05 38.12
CA THR A 711 59.70 -38.88 38.79
C THR A 711 58.17 -38.85 38.82
N GLY A 712 57.50 -39.90 38.41
CA GLY A 712 56.04 -40.02 38.35
C GLY A 712 55.41 -39.56 37.02
#